data_4bc0188f59b6ca6e8b8dfb522477e837
#
_entry.id   4bc0188f59b6ca6e8b8dfb522477e837
#
_cell.length_a   1.000
_cell.length_b   1.000
_cell.length_c   1.000
_cell.angle_alpha   90.00
_cell.angle_beta   90.00
_cell.angle_gamma   90.00
#
_symmetry.space_group_name_H-M   'P 1'
#
loop_
_entity.id
_entity.type
_entity.pdbx_description
1 polymer ?
#
loop_
_entity_poly.entity_id
_entity_poly.type
_entity_poly.pdbx_seq_one_letter_code
_entity_poly.pdbx_strand_id
1 'polypeptide(L)'
;MKRLLLYLLAACLSTACGGRTAVDRLIGRVTEGTGDRIVTRIVRQADTLPDYFSLYDEAGRVVVEGDSPVSVATGVNWYLKYRAGVHIAWDGLTRPLPAPLPPVGEPVRREASGDLRYYLNYCTYSYSMAFWDWPRWEREIDWMALHGINLVLDITGMETVWYNLLLRLGYTREEAGRFIAGPAYLAWWHMNNLEGWGGPNPEAWYDERVALHRRILGRLRELGIEPVFPGYAGMVPRDIAAKIGVAVSDPGKWCGFDRPAYLSPDDEAFGRIADLYYEELEKLYGKANYYSMDPFHEGGDTGGVDLGRAGDAVMAAMKRANPDAVWVIQGWQDNPKRDLVAHLPQHDLLVLDLYADKLPKWGDPDSGRCDPEGFWGHDWIYCMLLNFGGRGGMHGRMERLVDGFYDARESGLGGRLRGVGLTPEAIENNPAMFELLCELPWRAERFDPRAWLSEYLRARYGADDADAAAAWALLYAGPYNEPTQGTGDGAVESLLCARPGLHLQRASTWGNAVPTYPDTLSREAARHMLAAAARLDRAPGFVYDLVNTVRQALADRAYALHRELSEAYDRGDREAFAASSARFVALGYAQDRLLATCPGFRLAEWLDAARALSDDPERRALAEWNARTLLTVWGPRDESGDTVLHDYSLREWSGLLATLYMPRWERYFAELTSRLEGNAPREIDFYAMEEAWTRRTDTPSRSGADPVATARAVFDEVFGE
;
A
#
# COMPACT_ATOMS: atom_id res chain seq x y z
N MET A 1 -5.62 39.82 40.19
CA MET A 1 -7.03 39.43 39.99
C MET A 1 -7.74 40.03 38.77
N LYS A 2 -7.15 40.90 37.95
CA LYS A 2 -7.79 41.48 36.75
C LYS A 2 -7.25 40.94 35.42
N ARG A 3 -6.30 39.98 35.43
CA ARG A 3 -5.77 39.32 34.20
C ARG A 3 -6.27 37.89 34.00
N LEU A 4 -6.99 37.28 34.98
CA LEU A 4 -7.55 35.94 34.88
C LEU A 4 -8.97 35.92 34.28
N LEU A 5 -9.63 37.07 34.14
CA LEU A 5 -10.98 37.15 33.58
C LEU A 5 -11.04 37.40 32.07
N LEU A 6 -9.88 37.72 31.42
CA LEU A 6 -9.84 37.92 29.96
C LEU A 6 -9.59 36.65 29.14
N TYR A 7 -9.14 35.57 29.77
CA TYR A 7 -8.95 34.27 29.09
C TYR A 7 -10.18 33.38 29.07
N LEU A 8 -11.20 33.70 29.87
CA LEU A 8 -12.48 32.97 29.89
C LEU A 8 -13.55 33.53 28.93
N LEU A 9 -13.27 34.66 28.25
CA LEU A 9 -14.21 35.27 27.28
C LEU A 9 -13.83 35.04 25.81
N ALA A 10 -12.68 34.43 25.52
CA ALA A 10 -12.26 34.08 24.15
C ALA A 10 -12.67 32.69 23.71
N ALA A 11 -13.26 31.86 24.60
CA ALA A 11 -13.69 30.51 24.33
C ALA A 11 -15.15 30.35 23.90
N CYS A 12 -15.89 31.44 23.72
CA CYS A 12 -17.35 31.37 23.42
C CYS A 12 -17.76 32.22 22.21
N LEU A 13 -17.09 32.12 21.07
CA LEU A 13 -17.59 32.74 19.83
C LEU A 13 -17.17 31.97 18.57
N SER A 14 -17.58 30.68 18.48
CA SER A 14 -17.64 29.97 17.20
C SER A 14 -18.84 28.99 17.11
N THR A 15 -19.94 29.36 17.74
CA THR A 15 -21.21 28.66 17.55
C THR A 15 -22.24 29.61 16.98
N ALA A 16 -22.15 29.90 15.68
CA ALA A 16 -23.29 30.42 14.91
C ALA A 16 -22.98 30.44 13.41
N CYS A 17 -22.89 29.30 12.79
CA CYS A 17 -23.31 29.08 11.41
C CYS A 17 -23.62 27.59 11.28
N GLY A 18 -24.89 27.22 11.11
CA GLY A 18 -25.42 25.87 11.16
C GLY A 18 -25.02 24.98 9.97
N GLY A 19 -23.72 24.92 9.62
CA GLY A 19 -23.17 24.01 8.62
C GLY A 19 -22.49 22.82 9.30
N ARG A 20 -22.71 21.60 8.78
CA ARG A 20 -21.97 20.40 9.20
C ARG A 20 -20.46 20.60 8.98
N THR A 21 -19.63 20.24 9.97
CA THR A 21 -18.16 20.23 9.84
C THR A 21 -17.69 19.18 8.84
N ALA A 22 -16.40 19.20 8.46
CA ALA A 22 -15.83 18.14 7.61
C ALA A 22 -15.95 16.77 8.26
N VAL A 23 -15.73 16.69 9.60
CA VAL A 23 -15.84 15.45 10.36
C VAL A 23 -17.31 14.99 10.43
N ASP A 24 -18.29 15.89 10.63
CA ASP A 24 -19.70 15.49 10.62
C ASP A 24 -20.14 14.91 9.28
N ARG A 25 -19.61 15.48 8.17
CA ARG A 25 -19.87 14.95 6.83
C ARG A 25 -19.23 13.57 6.64
N LEU A 26 -17.98 13.38 7.12
CA LEU A 26 -17.31 12.08 7.13
C LEU A 26 -18.12 11.05 7.91
N ILE A 27 -18.49 11.35 9.16
CA ILE A 27 -19.29 10.46 10.01
C ILE A 27 -20.60 10.07 9.29
N GLY A 28 -21.27 11.06 8.67
CA GLY A 28 -22.51 10.79 7.91
C GLY A 28 -22.31 9.81 6.76
N ARG A 29 -21.18 9.86 6.05
CA ARG A 29 -20.87 8.91 4.97
C ARG A 29 -20.58 7.51 5.50
N VAL A 30 -19.63 7.40 6.43
CA VAL A 30 -19.15 6.09 6.91
C VAL A 30 -20.15 5.34 7.79
N THR A 31 -21.14 6.03 8.32
CA THR A 31 -22.23 5.44 9.15
C THR A 31 -23.58 5.43 8.44
N GLU A 32 -23.61 5.63 7.14
CA GLU A 32 -24.84 5.64 6.32
C GLU A 32 -25.93 6.57 6.88
N GLY A 33 -25.51 7.74 7.39
CA GLY A 33 -26.39 8.77 7.93
C GLY A 33 -26.87 8.54 9.37
N THR A 34 -26.45 7.47 10.05
CA THR A 34 -26.88 7.18 11.43
C THR A 34 -26.00 7.80 12.51
N GLY A 35 -24.87 8.42 12.13
CA GLY A 35 -23.86 8.98 13.03
C GLY A 35 -24.14 10.39 13.55
N ASP A 36 -25.21 11.06 13.15
CA ASP A 36 -25.61 12.41 13.61
C ASP A 36 -25.96 12.51 15.11
N ARG A 37 -26.03 11.36 15.78
CA ARG A 37 -26.21 11.24 17.23
C ARG A 37 -24.91 11.41 18.02
N ILE A 38 -23.74 11.36 17.37
CA ILE A 38 -22.44 11.63 17.96
C ILE A 38 -22.19 13.14 17.88
N VAL A 39 -21.82 13.74 18.98
CA VAL A 39 -21.45 15.17 19.05
C VAL A 39 -19.95 15.28 18.87
N THR A 40 -19.49 16.06 17.89
CA THR A 40 -18.07 16.31 17.66
C THR A 40 -17.67 17.70 18.17
N ARG A 41 -16.46 17.81 18.73
CA ARG A 41 -15.89 19.09 19.18
C ARG A 41 -14.42 19.17 18.79
N ILE A 42 -14.03 20.29 18.19
CA ILE A 42 -12.62 20.61 17.93
C ILE A 42 -12.19 21.68 18.92
N VAL A 43 -11.25 21.32 19.80
CA VAL A 43 -10.69 22.22 20.82
C VAL A 43 -9.19 22.33 20.58
N ARG A 44 -8.82 23.31 19.75
CA ARG A 44 -7.40 23.54 19.39
C ARG A 44 -6.56 23.81 20.63
N GLN A 45 -5.40 23.20 20.68
CA GLN A 45 -4.37 23.45 21.67
C GLN A 45 -3.09 23.99 21.03
N ALA A 46 -2.06 24.28 21.83
CA ALA A 46 -0.78 24.72 21.30
C ALA A 46 -0.09 23.60 20.52
N ASP A 47 0.55 23.93 19.41
CA ASP A 47 1.24 22.96 18.53
C ASP A 47 2.40 22.22 19.21
N THR A 48 2.81 22.66 20.42
CA THR A 48 3.82 21.97 21.23
C THR A 48 3.26 20.84 22.11
N LEU A 49 1.94 20.66 22.14
CA LEU A 49 1.27 19.59 22.87
C LEU A 49 0.95 18.42 21.94
N PRO A 50 0.93 17.18 22.45
CA PRO A 50 0.56 16.01 21.66
C PRO A 50 -0.86 16.12 21.13
N ASP A 51 -1.10 15.64 19.90
CA ASP A 51 -2.45 15.46 19.39
C ASP A 51 -3.26 14.58 20.36
N TYR A 52 -4.56 14.89 20.54
CA TYR A 52 -5.40 14.13 21.45
C TYR A 52 -6.84 13.96 20.94
N PHE A 53 -7.50 12.93 21.47
CA PHE A 53 -8.95 12.86 21.49
C PHE A 53 -9.47 12.47 22.89
N SER A 54 -10.71 12.87 23.17
CA SER A 54 -11.44 12.50 24.39
C SER A 54 -12.84 12.04 24.05
N LEU A 55 -13.29 11.02 24.76
CA LEU A 55 -14.64 10.47 24.68
C LEU A 55 -15.32 10.63 26.04
N TYR A 56 -16.54 11.15 26.07
CA TYR A 56 -17.33 11.26 27.30
C TYR A 56 -18.81 11.40 27.00
N ASP A 57 -19.64 11.21 28.03
CA ASP A 57 -21.07 11.41 27.94
C ASP A 57 -21.44 12.80 28.47
N GLU A 58 -22.25 13.56 27.72
CA GLU A 58 -22.79 14.84 28.14
C GLU A 58 -24.27 14.94 27.80
N ALA A 59 -25.10 15.20 28.81
CA ALA A 59 -26.55 15.31 28.66
C ALA A 59 -27.21 14.10 27.93
N GLY A 60 -26.67 12.89 28.17
CA GLY A 60 -27.14 11.65 27.54
C GLY A 60 -26.69 11.46 26.07
N ARG A 61 -25.73 12.24 25.60
CA ARG A 61 -25.15 12.13 24.25
C ARG A 61 -23.70 11.77 24.33
N VAL A 62 -23.23 11.00 23.40
CA VAL A 62 -21.81 10.69 23.19
C VAL A 62 -21.11 11.92 22.59
N VAL A 63 -20.06 12.37 23.24
CA VAL A 63 -19.22 13.49 22.78
C VAL A 63 -17.84 12.96 22.43
N VAL A 64 -17.37 13.33 21.24
CA VAL A 64 -15.99 13.09 20.79
C VAL A 64 -15.33 14.45 20.60
N GLU A 65 -14.28 14.69 21.36
CA GLU A 65 -13.51 15.92 21.35
C GLU A 65 -12.07 15.64 20.90
N GLY A 66 -11.43 16.55 20.18
CA GLY A 66 -10.04 16.46 19.78
C GLY A 66 -9.50 17.83 19.36
N ASP A 67 -8.20 17.92 19.19
CA ASP A 67 -7.52 19.17 18.82
C ASP A 67 -7.61 19.50 17.33
N SER A 68 -7.85 18.48 16.49
CA SER A 68 -7.94 18.59 15.04
C SER A 68 -9.10 17.75 14.46
N PRO A 69 -9.51 17.96 13.20
CA PRO A 69 -10.48 17.09 12.55
C PRO A 69 -10.05 15.62 12.51
N VAL A 70 -8.77 15.32 12.27
CA VAL A 70 -8.22 13.95 12.29
C VAL A 70 -8.34 13.34 13.67
N SER A 71 -7.95 14.06 14.74
CA SER A 71 -8.05 13.55 16.11
C SER A 71 -9.49 13.24 16.52
N VAL A 72 -10.45 14.08 16.12
CA VAL A 72 -11.88 13.81 16.34
C VAL A 72 -12.33 12.59 15.55
N ALA A 73 -11.93 12.46 14.27
CA ALA A 73 -12.28 11.27 13.46
C ALA A 73 -11.71 9.99 14.07
N THR A 74 -10.45 10.03 14.56
CA THR A 74 -9.82 8.92 15.29
C THR A 74 -10.60 8.56 16.55
N GLY A 75 -11.03 9.56 17.32
CA GLY A 75 -11.86 9.37 18.50
C GLY A 75 -13.21 8.72 18.16
N VAL A 76 -13.82 9.10 17.03
CA VAL A 76 -15.05 8.47 16.53
C VAL A 76 -14.80 7.01 16.20
N ASN A 77 -13.73 6.68 15.45
CA ASN A 77 -13.38 5.29 15.15
C ASN A 77 -13.14 4.48 16.43
N TRP A 78 -12.43 5.07 17.40
CA TRP A 78 -12.21 4.44 18.71
C TRP A 78 -13.50 4.16 19.47
N TYR A 79 -14.43 5.12 19.49
CA TYR A 79 -15.76 4.93 20.09
C TYR A 79 -16.56 3.81 19.39
N LEU A 80 -16.60 3.85 18.05
CA LEU A 80 -17.30 2.84 17.26
C LEU A 80 -16.77 1.45 17.53
N LYS A 81 -15.45 1.29 17.51
CA LYS A 81 -14.76 0.02 17.70
C LYS A 81 -14.92 -0.51 19.14
N TYR A 82 -14.57 0.28 20.14
CA TYR A 82 -14.42 -0.17 21.52
C TYR A 82 -15.66 0.01 22.42
N ARG A 83 -16.67 0.77 21.97
CA ARG A 83 -17.92 0.98 22.71
C ARG A 83 -19.14 0.52 21.95
N ALA A 84 -19.26 0.86 20.69
CA ALA A 84 -20.43 0.50 19.88
C ALA A 84 -20.30 -0.90 19.24
N GLY A 85 -19.12 -1.51 19.22
CA GLY A 85 -18.85 -2.79 18.55
C GLY A 85 -19.13 -2.72 17.06
N VAL A 86 -18.76 -1.61 16.43
CA VAL A 86 -18.91 -1.33 15.00
C VAL A 86 -17.57 -1.02 14.42
N HIS A 87 -17.21 -1.71 13.36
CA HIS A 87 -15.96 -1.54 12.64
C HIS A 87 -16.21 -0.97 11.25
N ILE A 88 -15.37 -0.04 10.83
CA ILE A 88 -15.37 0.57 9.49
C ILE A 88 -14.08 0.14 8.80
N ALA A 89 -14.20 -0.68 7.77
CA ALA A 89 -13.07 -1.19 7.02
C ALA A 89 -13.25 -0.99 5.51
N TRP A 90 -12.27 -1.40 4.72
CA TRP A 90 -12.36 -1.36 3.25
C TRP A 90 -13.53 -2.21 2.69
N ASP A 91 -13.84 -3.32 3.34
CA ASP A 91 -14.95 -4.24 3.01
C ASP A 91 -16.32 -3.77 3.53
N GLY A 92 -16.36 -2.66 4.27
CA GLY A 92 -17.61 -2.02 4.68
C GLY A 92 -17.81 -1.89 6.18
N LEU A 93 -19.04 -1.56 6.54
CA LEU A 93 -19.49 -1.41 7.93
C LEU A 93 -19.93 -2.77 8.49
N THR A 94 -19.41 -3.16 9.65
CA THR A 94 -19.76 -4.45 10.30
C THR A 94 -21.25 -4.60 10.50
N ARG A 95 -21.92 -3.54 10.96
CA ARG A 95 -23.36 -3.47 11.21
C ARG A 95 -23.80 -2.01 11.35
N PRO A 96 -25.08 -1.70 11.17
CA PRO A 96 -25.62 -0.38 11.48
C PRO A 96 -25.36 0.03 12.95
N LEU A 97 -25.20 1.33 13.17
CA LEU A 97 -25.00 1.84 14.52
C LEU A 97 -26.16 1.47 15.45
N PRO A 98 -25.89 1.02 16.68
CA PRO A 98 -26.93 0.73 17.67
C PRO A 98 -27.83 1.93 17.94
N ALA A 99 -29.09 1.68 18.22
CA ALA A 99 -30.05 2.68 18.64
C ALA A 99 -30.76 2.23 19.93
N PRO A 100 -30.54 2.88 21.10
CA PRO A 100 -29.65 4.04 21.31
C PRO A 100 -28.14 3.69 21.16
N LEU A 101 -27.31 4.73 20.99
CA LEU A 101 -25.84 4.55 21.07
C LEU A 101 -25.43 4.11 22.48
N PRO A 102 -24.56 3.14 22.65
CA PRO A 102 -24.00 2.80 23.95
C PRO A 102 -23.31 4.02 24.58
N PRO A 103 -23.49 4.25 25.91
CA PRO A 103 -22.75 5.33 26.56
C PRO A 103 -21.25 5.05 26.58
N VAL A 104 -20.43 6.11 26.63
CA VAL A 104 -19.00 5.98 26.84
C VAL A 104 -18.69 5.36 28.20
N GLY A 105 -19.49 5.72 29.22
CA GLY A 105 -19.25 5.35 30.60
C GLY A 105 -18.10 6.14 31.21
N GLU A 106 -17.02 5.45 31.58
CA GLU A 106 -15.80 6.13 32.03
C GLU A 106 -15.20 6.96 30.89
N PRO A 107 -14.90 8.24 31.10
CA PRO A 107 -14.27 9.08 30.09
C PRO A 107 -12.92 8.49 29.63
N VAL A 108 -12.67 8.59 28.34
CA VAL A 108 -11.43 8.15 27.71
C VAL A 108 -10.71 9.35 27.14
N ARG A 109 -9.41 9.51 27.46
CA ARG A 109 -8.51 10.43 26.78
C ARG A 109 -7.32 9.67 26.26
N ARG A 110 -6.95 9.94 25.02
CA ARG A 110 -5.75 9.40 24.37
C ARG A 110 -4.93 10.56 23.81
N GLU A 111 -3.64 10.47 23.98
CA GLU A 111 -2.65 11.41 23.42
C GLU A 111 -1.71 10.62 22.52
N ALA A 112 -1.38 11.17 21.36
CA ALA A 112 -0.49 10.52 20.41
C ALA A 112 0.96 10.62 20.87
N SER A 113 1.69 9.52 20.84
CA SER A 113 3.14 9.49 21.06
C SER A 113 3.88 9.77 19.75
N GLY A 114 3.98 11.02 19.36
CA GLY A 114 4.52 11.47 18.09
C GLY A 114 3.49 12.28 17.33
N ASP A 115 3.98 13.24 16.57
CA ASP A 115 3.14 14.23 15.87
C ASP A 115 2.83 13.84 14.42
N LEU A 116 3.53 12.87 13.85
CA LEU A 116 3.33 12.44 12.46
C LEU A 116 2.81 11.00 12.37
N ARG A 117 1.82 10.81 11.53
CA ARG A 117 1.25 9.50 11.15
C ARG A 117 1.15 9.49 9.63
N TYR A 118 2.20 8.91 9.04
CA TYR A 118 2.43 8.94 7.58
C TYR A 118 1.69 7.80 6.89
N TYR A 119 1.26 8.03 5.65
CA TYR A 119 0.64 7.02 4.81
C TYR A 119 1.09 7.08 3.35
N LEU A 120 1.17 5.92 2.74
CA LEU A 120 1.45 5.56 1.36
C LEU A 120 2.93 5.47 0.99
N ASN A 121 3.16 4.60 0.02
CA ASN A 121 4.38 4.44 -0.75
C ASN A 121 4.09 4.89 -2.19
N TYR A 122 5.09 5.23 -2.96
CA TYR A 122 4.92 5.46 -4.40
C TYR A 122 4.24 4.27 -5.09
N CYS A 123 4.70 3.04 -4.82
CA CYS A 123 4.17 1.82 -5.43
C CYS A 123 2.67 1.61 -5.20
N THR A 124 2.12 2.11 -4.08
CA THR A 124 0.69 2.01 -3.78
C THR A 124 -0.16 2.66 -4.87
N TYR A 125 0.32 3.77 -5.44
CA TYR A 125 -0.35 4.50 -6.52
C TYR A 125 -0.46 3.69 -7.81
N SER A 126 0.44 2.75 -8.04
CA SER A 126 0.41 1.85 -9.19
C SER A 126 -0.29 0.53 -8.87
N TYR A 127 0.05 -0.13 -7.76
CA TYR A 127 -0.49 -1.47 -7.44
C TYR A 127 -1.92 -1.47 -6.88
N SER A 128 -2.43 -0.33 -6.38
CA SER A 128 -3.81 -0.21 -5.89
C SER A 128 -4.57 0.95 -6.53
N MET A 129 -3.94 2.12 -6.69
CA MET A 129 -4.65 3.38 -6.93
C MET A 129 -4.61 3.88 -8.38
N ALA A 130 -3.95 3.14 -9.32
CA ALA A 130 -3.72 3.59 -10.69
C ALA A 130 -4.98 4.04 -11.43
N PHE A 131 -6.12 3.42 -11.13
CA PHE A 131 -7.39 3.62 -11.83
C PHE A 131 -8.51 4.13 -10.92
N TRP A 132 -8.17 4.70 -9.75
CA TRP A 132 -9.18 5.18 -8.83
C TRP A 132 -9.87 6.45 -9.33
N ASP A 133 -11.19 6.44 -9.19
CA ASP A 133 -12.05 7.60 -9.33
C ASP A 133 -12.21 8.37 -8.01
N TRP A 134 -12.93 9.48 -8.04
CA TRP A 134 -13.19 10.27 -6.84
C TRP A 134 -13.96 9.50 -5.74
N PRO A 135 -15.04 8.75 -6.01
CA PRO A 135 -15.72 7.98 -4.97
C PRO A 135 -14.81 7.02 -4.21
N ARG A 136 -13.84 6.38 -4.89
CA ARG A 136 -12.87 5.51 -4.23
C ARG A 136 -11.86 6.31 -3.41
N TRP A 137 -11.36 7.42 -3.93
CA TRP A 137 -10.49 8.34 -3.19
C TRP A 137 -11.19 8.92 -1.95
N GLU A 138 -12.45 9.35 -2.03
CA GLU A 138 -13.20 9.89 -0.90
C GLU A 138 -13.29 8.88 0.25
N ARG A 139 -13.55 7.61 -0.05
CA ARG A 139 -13.58 6.54 0.96
C ARG A 139 -12.22 6.32 1.61
N GLU A 140 -11.13 6.37 0.83
CA GLU A 140 -9.80 6.21 1.38
C GLU A 140 -9.39 7.37 2.28
N ILE A 141 -9.68 8.60 1.90
CA ILE A 141 -9.41 9.77 2.73
C ILE A 141 -10.23 9.73 4.03
N ASP A 142 -11.47 9.27 3.98
CA ASP A 142 -12.28 9.04 5.18
C ASP A 142 -11.66 7.95 6.08
N TRP A 143 -11.14 6.86 5.48
CA TRP A 143 -10.40 5.84 6.21
C TRP A 143 -9.12 6.40 6.86
N MET A 144 -8.33 7.18 6.13
CA MET A 144 -7.14 7.86 6.65
C MET A 144 -7.46 8.67 7.90
N ALA A 145 -8.47 9.53 7.86
CA ALA A 145 -8.85 10.37 8.98
C ALA A 145 -9.33 9.54 10.19
N LEU A 146 -10.11 8.48 9.97
CA LEU A 146 -10.58 7.57 11.03
C LEU A 146 -9.42 6.83 11.71
N HIS A 147 -8.33 6.59 10.99
CA HIS A 147 -7.14 5.89 11.49
C HIS A 147 -6.01 6.84 11.94
N GLY A 148 -6.31 8.13 12.03
CA GLY A 148 -5.40 9.12 12.61
C GLY A 148 -4.28 9.57 11.69
N ILE A 149 -4.31 9.24 10.40
CA ILE A 149 -3.32 9.68 9.41
C ILE A 149 -3.41 11.19 9.24
N ASN A 150 -2.27 11.88 9.39
CA ASN A 150 -2.18 13.34 9.25
C ASN A 150 -1.13 13.81 8.25
N LEU A 151 -0.36 12.87 7.66
CA LEU A 151 0.63 13.14 6.63
C LEU A 151 0.54 12.06 5.54
N VAL A 152 0.38 12.44 4.26
CA VAL A 152 0.16 11.47 3.17
C VAL A 152 0.99 11.81 1.94
N LEU A 153 1.69 10.82 1.36
CA LEU A 153 2.28 10.97 0.03
C LEU A 153 1.14 11.23 -0.98
N ASP A 154 1.29 12.24 -1.83
CA ASP A 154 0.30 12.58 -2.85
C ASP A 154 0.98 12.86 -4.19
N ILE A 155 0.92 11.87 -5.08
CA ILE A 155 1.52 11.95 -6.43
C ILE A 155 0.48 12.07 -7.55
N THR A 156 -0.81 12.08 -7.21
CA THR A 156 -1.88 12.17 -8.21
C THR A 156 -1.80 13.45 -9.02
N GLY A 157 -1.66 13.37 -10.34
CA GLY A 157 -1.61 14.54 -11.22
C GLY A 157 -0.28 15.31 -11.21
N MET A 158 0.73 14.81 -10.49
CA MET A 158 2.06 15.44 -10.44
C MET A 158 2.82 15.29 -11.78
N GLU A 159 2.46 14.33 -12.60
CA GLU A 159 2.95 14.20 -13.98
C GLU A 159 2.59 15.42 -14.84
N THR A 160 1.52 16.16 -14.50
CA THR A 160 1.14 17.41 -15.20
C THR A 160 2.11 18.55 -14.89
N VAL A 161 2.69 18.59 -13.69
CA VAL A 161 3.77 19.55 -13.36
C VAL A 161 4.94 19.35 -14.32
N TRP A 162 5.36 18.11 -14.53
CA TRP A 162 6.42 17.74 -15.46
C TRP A 162 6.06 18.03 -16.91
N TYR A 163 4.83 17.71 -17.33
CA TYR A 163 4.37 18.00 -18.67
C TYR A 163 4.48 19.50 -18.98
N ASN A 164 3.98 20.34 -18.08
CA ASN A 164 4.07 21.80 -18.22
C ASN A 164 5.51 22.32 -18.20
N LEU A 165 6.34 21.80 -17.29
CA LEU A 165 7.76 22.13 -17.21
C LEU A 165 8.49 21.83 -18.53
N LEU A 166 8.27 20.65 -19.11
CA LEU A 166 8.91 20.26 -20.37
C LEU A 166 8.50 21.17 -21.54
N LEU A 167 7.23 21.55 -21.61
CA LEU A 167 6.77 22.54 -22.61
C LEU A 167 7.48 23.90 -22.45
N ARG A 168 7.73 24.35 -21.20
CA ARG A 168 8.50 25.57 -20.91
C ARG A 168 9.97 25.45 -21.29
N LEU A 169 10.53 24.25 -21.27
CA LEU A 169 11.90 23.95 -21.71
C LEU A 169 12.02 23.74 -23.23
N GLY A 170 10.90 23.91 -23.99
CA GLY A 170 10.89 23.84 -25.44
C GLY A 170 10.65 22.46 -26.02
N TYR A 171 10.19 21.48 -25.22
CA TYR A 171 9.69 20.20 -25.72
C TYR A 171 8.34 20.39 -26.41
N THR A 172 8.11 19.62 -27.45
CA THR A 172 6.75 19.48 -28.02
C THR A 172 5.86 18.65 -27.10
N ARG A 173 4.54 18.72 -27.29
CA ARG A 173 3.58 17.91 -26.53
C ARG A 173 3.85 16.41 -26.67
N GLU A 174 4.21 15.97 -27.87
CA GLU A 174 4.54 14.57 -28.16
C GLU A 174 5.83 14.12 -27.46
N GLU A 175 6.88 14.94 -27.49
CA GLU A 175 8.15 14.66 -26.78
C GLU A 175 7.91 14.60 -25.27
N ALA A 176 7.20 15.55 -24.68
CA ALA A 176 6.86 15.57 -23.26
C ALA A 176 6.03 14.33 -22.86
N GLY A 177 5.04 13.96 -23.68
CA GLY A 177 4.22 12.77 -23.45
C GLY A 177 5.02 11.45 -23.51
N ARG A 178 6.06 11.38 -24.36
CA ARG A 178 6.93 10.18 -24.43
C ARG A 178 7.83 10.00 -23.21
N PHE A 179 8.19 11.05 -22.53
CA PHE A 179 8.97 10.98 -21.29
C PHE A 179 8.15 10.43 -20.11
N ILE A 180 6.88 10.79 -20.03
CA ILE A 180 6.01 10.46 -18.91
C ILE A 180 5.46 9.05 -19.06
N ALA A 181 5.53 8.26 -17.99
CA ALA A 181 5.03 6.88 -17.98
C ALA A 181 3.49 6.81 -18.07
N GLY A 182 2.99 5.66 -18.49
CA GLY A 182 1.56 5.37 -18.52
C GLY A 182 0.91 5.22 -17.16
N PRO A 183 -0.44 5.11 -17.09
CA PRO A 183 -1.22 5.22 -15.87
C PRO A 183 -0.79 4.27 -14.73
N ALA A 184 -0.39 3.04 -15.08
CA ALA A 184 -0.01 2.04 -14.10
C ALA A 184 1.46 2.14 -13.66
N TYR A 185 2.28 3.00 -14.24
CA TYR A 185 3.74 3.03 -14.06
C TYR A 185 4.28 4.35 -13.50
N LEU A 186 3.40 5.29 -13.16
CA LEU A 186 3.76 6.61 -12.64
C LEU A 186 4.58 6.53 -11.33
N ALA A 187 4.35 5.51 -10.49
CA ALA A 187 5.10 5.32 -9.26
C ALA A 187 6.62 5.27 -9.50
N TRP A 188 7.05 4.37 -10.36
CA TRP A 188 8.47 4.17 -10.67
C TRP A 188 9.05 5.30 -11.51
N TRP A 189 8.25 5.93 -12.33
CA TRP A 189 8.64 7.13 -13.05
C TRP A 189 8.93 8.29 -12.08
N HIS A 190 8.08 8.52 -11.07
CA HIS A 190 8.33 9.52 -10.02
C HIS A 190 9.54 9.19 -9.15
N MET A 191 9.88 7.91 -8.98
CA MET A 191 11.08 7.46 -8.29
C MET A 191 12.36 7.47 -9.17
N ASN A 192 12.31 8.01 -10.38
CA ASN A 192 13.43 8.05 -11.35
C ASN A 192 13.91 6.65 -11.81
N ASN A 193 13.05 5.64 -11.79
CA ASN A 193 13.42 4.26 -12.09
C ASN A 193 13.24 3.91 -13.57
N LEU A 194 12.34 4.56 -14.28
CA LEU A 194 12.06 4.32 -15.71
C LEU A 194 11.57 5.57 -16.42
N GLU A 195 11.66 5.58 -17.75
CA GLU A 195 11.20 6.64 -18.63
C GLU A 195 10.17 6.09 -19.63
N GLY A 196 9.02 6.74 -19.76
CA GLY A 196 8.06 6.57 -20.86
C GLY A 196 7.26 5.26 -20.95
N TRP A 197 7.55 4.23 -20.17
CA TRP A 197 6.89 2.93 -20.29
C TRP A 197 5.40 3.00 -19.98
N GLY A 198 4.59 2.27 -20.75
CA GLY A 198 3.12 2.22 -20.56
C GLY A 198 2.35 3.39 -21.19
N GLY A 199 3.07 4.45 -21.63
CA GLY A 199 2.52 5.62 -22.28
C GLY A 199 2.56 5.57 -23.82
N PRO A 200 2.38 6.73 -24.49
CA PRO A 200 2.10 8.05 -23.91
C PRO A 200 0.65 8.20 -23.43
N ASN A 201 0.47 9.04 -22.40
CA ASN A 201 -0.87 9.43 -21.98
C ASN A 201 -1.49 10.41 -22.98
N PRO A 202 -2.79 10.34 -23.26
CA PRO A 202 -3.48 11.30 -24.13
C PRO A 202 -3.52 12.69 -23.47
N GLU A 203 -3.60 13.75 -24.27
CA GLU A 203 -3.53 15.14 -23.77
C GLU A 203 -4.60 15.46 -22.70
N ALA A 204 -5.82 14.97 -22.86
CA ALA A 204 -6.89 15.18 -21.90
C ALA A 204 -6.61 14.56 -20.50
N TRP A 205 -5.74 13.55 -20.42
CA TRP A 205 -5.31 12.93 -19.16
C TRP A 205 -4.82 13.97 -18.16
N TYR A 206 -3.96 14.88 -18.58
CA TYR A 206 -3.33 15.85 -17.69
C TYR A 206 -4.34 16.77 -17.01
N ASP A 207 -5.31 17.30 -17.75
CA ASP A 207 -6.36 18.16 -17.19
C ASP A 207 -7.30 17.37 -16.26
N GLU A 208 -7.65 16.14 -16.61
CA GLU A 208 -8.50 15.26 -15.81
C GLU A 208 -7.82 14.91 -14.47
N ARG A 209 -6.50 14.61 -14.49
CA ARG A 209 -5.73 14.31 -13.27
C ARG A 209 -5.60 15.54 -12.38
N VAL A 210 -5.40 16.73 -12.94
CA VAL A 210 -5.42 17.99 -12.17
C VAL A 210 -6.78 18.20 -11.48
N ALA A 211 -7.87 17.96 -12.20
CA ALA A 211 -9.22 18.12 -11.65
C ALA A 211 -9.47 17.14 -10.49
N LEU A 212 -9.06 15.88 -10.64
CA LEU A 212 -9.15 14.87 -9.57
C LEU A 212 -8.29 15.25 -8.38
N HIS A 213 -7.02 15.62 -8.61
CA HIS A 213 -6.09 15.97 -7.54
C HIS A 213 -6.58 17.17 -6.72
N ARG A 214 -7.14 18.20 -7.35
CA ARG A 214 -7.72 19.36 -6.62
C ARG A 214 -8.86 18.94 -5.68
N ARG A 215 -9.63 17.94 -6.03
CA ARG A 215 -10.67 17.38 -5.13
C ARG A 215 -10.04 16.63 -3.96
N ILE A 216 -9.01 15.82 -4.22
CA ILE A 216 -8.23 15.10 -3.19
C ILE A 216 -7.64 16.11 -2.20
N LEU A 217 -6.89 17.09 -2.68
CA LEU A 217 -6.29 18.15 -1.84
C LEU A 217 -7.33 18.92 -1.03
N GLY A 218 -8.45 19.28 -1.65
CA GLY A 218 -9.54 19.94 -0.95
C GLY A 218 -10.03 19.14 0.26
N ARG A 219 -10.21 17.81 0.07
CA ARG A 219 -10.65 16.93 1.13
C ARG A 219 -9.59 16.68 2.19
N LEU A 220 -8.33 16.47 1.82
CA LEU A 220 -7.21 16.33 2.77
C LEU A 220 -7.12 17.55 3.68
N ARG A 221 -7.11 18.76 3.09
CA ARG A 221 -7.04 20.01 3.84
C ARG A 221 -8.26 20.25 4.75
N GLU A 222 -9.48 19.91 4.30
CA GLU A 222 -10.68 20.00 5.15
C GLU A 222 -10.57 19.14 6.41
N LEU A 223 -9.89 17.99 6.32
CA LEU A 223 -9.71 17.05 7.42
C LEU A 223 -8.42 17.29 8.20
N GLY A 224 -7.55 18.21 7.76
CA GLY A 224 -6.27 18.49 8.42
C GLY A 224 -5.20 17.45 8.14
N ILE A 225 -5.25 16.78 6.98
CA ILE A 225 -4.24 15.86 6.49
C ILE A 225 -3.30 16.65 5.56
N GLU A 226 -2.01 16.64 5.88
CA GLU A 226 -0.99 17.37 5.13
C GLU A 226 -0.47 16.51 3.97
N PRO A 227 -0.40 17.04 2.73
CA PRO A 227 0.17 16.32 1.61
C PRO A 227 1.70 16.38 1.59
N VAL A 228 2.34 15.31 1.16
CA VAL A 228 3.75 15.24 0.78
C VAL A 228 3.83 15.18 -0.73
N PHE A 229 4.31 16.22 -1.39
CA PHE A 229 4.41 16.26 -2.84
C PHE A 229 5.76 15.73 -3.33
N PRO A 230 5.87 15.12 -4.51
CA PRO A 230 7.16 14.95 -5.15
C PRO A 230 7.86 16.28 -5.36
N GLY A 231 9.13 16.34 -4.99
CA GLY A 231 9.98 17.50 -5.22
C GLY A 231 10.95 17.29 -6.39
N TYR A 232 11.70 18.32 -6.76
CA TYR A 232 12.72 18.25 -7.79
C TYR A 232 14.07 17.84 -7.21
N ALA A 233 14.65 16.75 -7.72
CA ALA A 233 15.93 16.24 -7.26
C ALA A 233 16.93 15.98 -8.40
N GLY A 234 16.74 16.60 -9.57
CA GLY A 234 17.67 16.48 -10.70
C GLY A 234 17.23 15.54 -11.81
N MET A 235 16.07 14.88 -11.72
CA MET A 235 15.54 14.08 -12.82
C MET A 235 15.32 14.94 -14.07
N VAL A 236 15.70 14.44 -15.23
CA VAL A 236 15.45 15.09 -16.54
C VAL A 236 15.36 14.02 -17.64
N PRO A 237 14.70 14.32 -18.79
CA PRO A 237 14.75 13.40 -19.94
C PRO A 237 16.17 13.14 -20.42
N ARG A 238 16.46 11.92 -20.88
CA ARG A 238 17.80 11.55 -21.37
C ARG A 238 18.31 12.42 -22.52
N ASP A 239 17.42 12.96 -23.33
CA ASP A 239 17.75 13.82 -24.48
C ASP A 239 17.91 15.32 -24.16
N ILE A 240 17.74 15.73 -22.90
CA ILE A 240 17.75 17.13 -22.50
C ILE A 240 19.08 17.83 -22.80
N ALA A 241 20.20 17.10 -22.70
CA ALA A 241 21.52 17.63 -23.01
C ALA A 241 21.60 18.16 -24.45
N ALA A 242 21.02 17.44 -25.41
CA ALA A 242 20.96 17.86 -26.81
C ALA A 242 19.95 19.00 -27.03
N LYS A 243 18.91 19.09 -26.20
CA LYS A 243 17.80 20.05 -26.35
C LYS A 243 18.18 21.45 -25.84
N ILE A 244 18.80 21.55 -24.68
CA ILE A 244 19.09 22.83 -24.02
C ILE A 244 20.57 23.03 -23.62
N GLY A 245 21.46 22.08 -23.97
CA GLY A 245 22.92 22.23 -23.77
C GLY A 245 23.39 22.15 -22.32
N VAL A 246 22.84 21.24 -21.54
CA VAL A 246 23.19 21.04 -20.12
C VAL A 246 24.03 19.79 -19.90
N ALA A 247 24.74 19.73 -18.77
CA ALA A 247 25.50 18.55 -18.37
C ALA A 247 24.63 17.56 -17.58
N VAL A 248 24.55 16.32 -18.05
CA VAL A 248 23.81 15.25 -17.40
C VAL A 248 24.68 14.01 -17.20
N SER A 249 24.36 13.23 -16.17
CA SER A 249 24.87 11.87 -15.98
C SER A 249 23.81 10.82 -16.28
N ASP A 250 24.24 9.60 -16.59
CA ASP A 250 23.38 8.45 -16.78
C ASP A 250 23.36 7.61 -15.50
N PRO A 251 22.23 7.54 -14.75
CA PRO A 251 22.13 6.71 -13.55
C PRO A 251 22.04 5.19 -13.85
N GLY A 252 22.15 4.78 -15.11
CA GLY A 252 22.11 3.39 -15.52
C GLY A 252 20.69 2.83 -15.69
N LYS A 253 20.52 1.57 -15.32
CA LYS A 253 19.26 0.85 -15.49
C LYS A 253 18.62 0.46 -14.15
N TRP A 254 17.30 0.39 -14.15
CA TRP A 254 16.52 -0.22 -13.09
C TRP A 254 15.72 -1.40 -13.65
N CYS A 255 15.99 -2.61 -13.16
CA CYS A 255 15.30 -3.83 -13.63
C CYS A 255 15.24 -3.97 -15.16
N GLY A 256 16.28 -3.54 -15.88
CA GLY A 256 16.34 -3.55 -17.34
C GLY A 256 15.89 -2.25 -18.01
N PHE A 257 15.03 -1.46 -17.39
CA PHE A 257 14.62 -0.15 -17.93
C PHE A 257 15.71 0.90 -17.83
N ASP A 258 15.79 1.77 -18.83
CA ASP A 258 16.65 2.95 -18.78
C ASP A 258 16.05 3.97 -17.80
N ARG A 259 16.89 4.45 -16.85
CA ARG A 259 16.50 5.52 -15.94
C ARG A 259 16.49 6.86 -16.67
N PRO A 260 15.66 7.85 -16.26
CA PRO A 260 15.87 9.23 -16.65
C PRO A 260 17.30 9.69 -16.36
N ALA A 261 17.80 10.67 -17.12
CA ALA A 261 19.09 11.27 -16.84
C ALA A 261 19.05 12.10 -15.55
N TYR A 262 20.22 12.31 -14.97
CA TYR A 262 20.40 13.16 -13.80
C TYR A 262 21.13 14.45 -14.19
N LEU A 263 20.52 15.60 -13.94
CA LEU A 263 21.12 16.91 -14.17
C LEU A 263 22.14 17.21 -13.10
N SER A 264 23.36 17.58 -13.50
CA SER A 264 24.43 17.91 -12.55
C SER A 264 24.03 19.07 -11.63
N PRO A 265 24.21 18.94 -10.31
CA PRO A 265 24.01 20.04 -9.37
C PRO A 265 24.96 21.22 -9.59
N ASP A 266 26.07 21.00 -10.32
CA ASP A 266 27.06 22.02 -10.69
C ASP A 266 26.65 22.83 -11.94
N ASP A 267 25.64 22.37 -12.68
CA ASP A 267 25.10 23.11 -13.82
C ASP A 267 24.12 24.18 -13.33
N GLU A 268 24.30 25.42 -13.77
CA GLU A 268 23.38 26.52 -13.44
C GLU A 268 21.92 26.25 -13.83
N ALA A 269 21.70 25.33 -14.76
CA ALA A 269 20.37 24.91 -15.15
C ALA A 269 19.63 24.14 -14.03
N PHE A 270 20.35 23.50 -13.09
CA PHE A 270 19.72 22.75 -12.00
C PHE A 270 18.77 23.65 -11.21
N GLY A 271 19.29 24.78 -10.70
CA GLY A 271 18.47 25.72 -9.93
C GLY A 271 17.33 26.32 -10.75
N ARG A 272 17.60 26.66 -12.02
CA ARG A 272 16.59 27.23 -12.93
C ARG A 272 15.45 26.23 -13.24
N ILE A 273 15.76 24.97 -13.50
CA ILE A 273 14.75 23.94 -13.77
C ILE A 273 13.96 23.62 -12.50
N ALA A 274 14.63 23.54 -11.36
CA ALA A 274 13.97 23.38 -10.06
C ALA A 274 12.97 24.53 -9.79
N ASP A 275 13.38 25.79 -10.01
CA ASP A 275 12.50 26.95 -9.81
C ASP A 275 11.26 26.86 -10.73
N LEU A 276 11.45 26.51 -12.01
CA LEU A 276 10.34 26.28 -12.95
C LEU A 276 9.42 25.14 -12.51
N TYR A 277 9.97 24.06 -11.97
CA TYR A 277 9.20 22.93 -11.45
C TYR A 277 8.30 23.37 -10.30
N TYR A 278 8.87 24.03 -9.29
CA TYR A 278 8.12 24.50 -8.14
C TYR A 278 7.11 25.60 -8.50
N GLU A 279 7.40 26.46 -9.47
CA GLU A 279 6.42 27.44 -10.00
C GLU A 279 5.20 26.73 -10.63
N GLU A 280 5.40 25.71 -11.46
CA GLU A 280 4.27 24.95 -12.06
C GLU A 280 3.50 24.17 -10.99
N LEU A 281 4.20 23.59 -10.00
CA LEU A 281 3.57 22.89 -8.89
C LEU A 281 2.71 23.86 -8.05
N GLU A 282 3.24 25.00 -7.65
CA GLU A 282 2.50 26.02 -6.88
C GLU A 282 1.29 26.55 -7.65
N LYS A 283 1.43 26.79 -8.94
CA LYS A 283 0.34 27.23 -9.82
C LYS A 283 -0.82 26.23 -9.92
N LEU A 284 -0.51 24.93 -9.94
CA LEU A 284 -1.53 23.87 -10.06
C LEU A 284 -2.18 23.54 -8.70
N TYR A 285 -1.38 23.46 -7.61
CA TYR A 285 -1.79 22.81 -6.37
C TYR A 285 -1.50 23.63 -5.10
N GLY A 286 -0.73 24.71 -5.22
CA GLY A 286 -0.26 25.51 -4.08
C GLY A 286 1.01 24.92 -3.48
N LYS A 287 1.45 25.51 -2.36
CA LYS A 287 2.63 25.05 -1.61
C LYS A 287 2.31 23.88 -0.72
N ALA A 288 3.30 23.03 -0.50
CA ALA A 288 3.31 22.00 0.54
C ALA A 288 4.41 22.29 1.56
N ASN A 289 4.28 21.72 2.76
CA ASN A 289 5.32 21.78 3.79
C ASN A 289 6.27 20.59 3.72
N TYR A 290 5.95 19.56 2.95
CA TYR A 290 6.73 18.35 2.81
C TYR A 290 6.90 17.99 1.33
N TYR A 291 8.14 17.66 0.93
CA TYR A 291 8.45 17.22 -0.42
C TYR A 291 9.25 15.92 -0.38
N SER A 292 8.80 14.90 -1.10
CA SER A 292 9.48 13.60 -1.21
C SER A 292 10.43 13.56 -2.39
N MET A 293 11.68 13.19 -2.15
CA MET A 293 12.71 13.09 -3.17
C MET A 293 13.70 11.98 -2.80
N ASP A 294 13.99 11.09 -3.74
CA ASP A 294 14.88 9.94 -3.56
C ASP A 294 15.91 9.86 -4.70
N PRO A 295 16.86 10.82 -4.81
CA PRO A 295 17.87 10.79 -5.85
C PRO A 295 18.77 9.55 -5.71
N PHE A 296 19.10 8.92 -6.84
CA PHE A 296 19.92 7.70 -6.91
C PHE A 296 19.34 6.48 -6.15
N HIS A 297 18.03 6.44 -5.98
CA HIS A 297 17.30 5.35 -5.33
C HIS A 297 17.54 4.00 -6.02
N GLU A 298 17.50 2.90 -5.25
CA GLU A 298 17.60 1.51 -5.74
C GLU A 298 18.78 1.25 -6.69
N GLY A 299 19.97 1.59 -6.26
CA GLY A 299 21.21 1.30 -7.01
C GLY A 299 21.46 2.23 -8.19
N GLY A 300 20.81 3.40 -8.25
CA GLY A 300 21.16 4.42 -9.24
C GLY A 300 22.63 4.83 -9.15
N ASP A 301 23.34 4.79 -10.30
CA ASP A 301 24.73 5.21 -10.37
C ASP A 301 24.84 6.73 -10.16
N THR A 302 25.70 7.14 -9.25
CA THR A 302 25.96 8.56 -8.99
C THR A 302 26.77 9.24 -10.08
N GLY A 303 27.42 8.48 -10.98
CA GLY A 303 28.17 9.01 -12.10
C GLY A 303 29.32 9.94 -11.72
N GLY A 304 29.84 9.82 -10.47
CA GLY A 304 30.88 10.71 -9.96
C GLY A 304 30.36 12.07 -9.48
N VAL A 305 29.04 12.24 -9.34
CA VAL A 305 28.41 13.43 -8.74
C VAL A 305 28.86 13.54 -7.28
N ASP A 306 29.25 14.74 -6.87
CA ASP A 306 29.47 15.08 -5.46
C ASP A 306 28.13 15.05 -4.72
N LEU A 307 27.92 14.02 -3.89
CA LEU A 307 26.66 13.79 -3.19
C LEU A 307 26.34 14.91 -2.19
N GLY A 308 27.36 15.47 -1.51
CA GLY A 308 27.13 16.57 -0.59
C GLY A 308 26.59 17.81 -1.31
N ARG A 309 27.17 18.16 -2.44
CA ARG A 309 26.69 19.25 -3.29
C ARG A 309 25.33 18.98 -3.89
N ALA A 310 25.06 17.72 -4.24
CA ALA A 310 23.73 17.32 -4.73
C ALA A 310 22.66 17.52 -3.64
N GLY A 311 22.94 17.09 -2.41
CA GLY A 311 22.06 17.32 -1.26
C GLY A 311 21.80 18.81 -1.00
N ASP A 312 22.87 19.61 -1.00
CA ASP A 312 22.76 21.06 -0.83
C ASP A 312 21.93 21.73 -1.94
N ALA A 313 22.13 21.31 -3.21
CA ALA A 313 21.39 21.87 -4.33
C ALA A 313 19.89 21.53 -4.28
N VAL A 314 19.54 20.29 -3.93
CA VAL A 314 18.15 19.87 -3.73
C VAL A 314 17.51 20.66 -2.59
N MET A 315 18.19 20.70 -1.43
CA MET A 315 17.71 21.44 -0.26
C MET A 315 17.51 22.93 -0.58
N ALA A 316 18.49 23.57 -1.20
CA ALA A 316 18.42 24.99 -1.56
C ALA A 316 17.27 25.28 -2.53
N ALA A 317 17.02 24.40 -3.52
CA ALA A 317 15.91 24.56 -4.45
C ALA A 317 14.56 24.46 -3.74
N MET A 318 14.37 23.44 -2.89
CA MET A 318 13.17 23.27 -2.08
C MET A 318 12.91 24.47 -1.15
N LYS A 319 13.96 24.94 -0.46
CA LYS A 319 13.85 26.09 0.47
C LYS A 319 13.58 27.43 -0.23
N ARG A 320 13.97 27.60 -1.51
CA ARG A 320 13.55 28.77 -2.29
C ARG A 320 12.04 28.74 -2.59
N ALA A 321 11.47 27.57 -2.83
CA ALA A 321 10.04 27.42 -3.06
C ALA A 321 9.23 27.61 -1.77
N ASN A 322 9.67 26.99 -0.68
CA ASN A 322 9.07 27.16 0.65
C ASN A 322 10.17 27.07 1.74
N PRO A 323 10.51 28.17 2.43
CA PRO A 323 11.56 28.18 3.46
C PRO A 323 11.33 27.21 4.63
N ASP A 324 10.06 26.89 4.91
CA ASP A 324 9.67 26.02 6.02
C ASP A 324 9.53 24.55 5.60
N ALA A 325 9.72 24.21 4.30
CA ALA A 325 9.53 22.87 3.79
C ALA A 325 10.56 21.86 4.33
N VAL A 326 10.11 20.63 4.50
CA VAL A 326 10.91 19.49 4.95
C VAL A 326 11.07 18.50 3.80
N TRP A 327 12.28 18.01 3.58
CA TRP A 327 12.58 16.96 2.64
C TRP A 327 12.25 15.59 3.26
N VAL A 328 11.32 14.86 2.68
CA VAL A 328 10.99 13.48 3.05
C VAL A 328 11.79 12.51 2.16
N ILE A 329 12.50 11.56 2.76
CA ILE A 329 13.32 10.59 2.04
C ILE A 329 13.08 9.18 2.54
N GLN A 330 13.03 8.21 1.61
CA GLN A 330 12.78 6.80 1.93
C GLN A 330 14.05 6.12 2.46
N GLY A 331 13.97 5.47 3.61
CA GLY A 331 15.00 4.59 4.17
C GLY A 331 14.87 3.18 3.60
N TRP A 332 15.24 2.98 2.33
CA TRP A 332 15.13 1.72 1.59
C TRP A 332 16.47 1.30 0.97
N GLN A 333 16.87 0.04 1.09
CA GLN A 333 18.15 -0.49 0.65
C GLN A 333 19.34 0.39 1.13
N ASP A 334 20.12 0.98 0.24
CA ASP A 334 21.21 1.88 0.54
C ASP A 334 20.82 3.37 0.58
N ASN A 335 19.54 3.69 0.46
CA ASN A 335 18.98 5.02 0.62
C ASN A 335 18.57 5.28 2.10
N PRO A 336 18.70 6.50 2.64
CA PRO A 336 19.46 7.62 2.08
C PRO A 336 20.98 7.36 2.11
N LYS A 337 21.68 7.84 1.09
CA LYS A 337 23.15 7.82 1.11
C LYS A 337 23.65 8.86 2.11
N ARG A 338 24.57 8.45 3.03
CA ARG A 338 25.08 9.31 4.10
C ARG A 338 25.60 10.64 3.58
N ASP A 339 26.49 10.58 2.56
CA ASP A 339 27.16 11.76 2.02
C ASP A 339 26.18 12.74 1.34
N LEU A 340 24.99 12.28 0.95
CA LEU A 340 23.93 13.12 0.39
C LEU A 340 23.22 13.96 1.46
N VAL A 341 23.01 13.42 2.67
CA VAL A 341 22.04 14.01 3.61
C VAL A 341 22.58 14.27 5.01
N ALA A 342 23.63 13.59 5.49
CA ALA A 342 24.05 13.64 6.89
C ALA A 342 24.50 15.04 7.36
N HIS A 343 24.92 15.92 6.44
CA HIS A 343 25.36 17.28 6.71
C HIS A 343 24.24 18.33 6.68
N LEU A 344 23.01 17.93 6.23
CA LEU A 344 21.87 18.84 6.12
C LEU A 344 21.32 19.24 7.50
N PRO A 345 20.57 20.33 7.61
CA PRO A 345 19.96 20.73 8.89
C PRO A 345 18.99 19.66 9.42
N GLN A 346 19.12 19.33 10.71
CA GLN A 346 18.47 18.16 11.33
C GLN A 346 16.94 18.13 11.17
N HIS A 347 16.27 19.27 11.24
CA HIS A 347 14.80 19.35 11.15
C HIS A 347 14.28 19.55 9.71
N ASP A 348 15.16 19.72 8.75
CA ASP A 348 14.81 19.95 7.36
C ASP A 348 14.73 18.63 6.56
N LEU A 349 15.06 17.51 7.21
CA LEU A 349 14.98 16.16 6.64
C LEU A 349 14.12 15.27 7.54
N LEU A 350 13.26 14.47 6.92
CA LEU A 350 12.44 13.44 7.56
C LEU A 350 12.70 12.09 6.86
N VAL A 351 13.29 11.15 7.57
CA VAL A 351 13.57 9.81 7.03
C VAL A 351 12.43 8.85 7.35
N LEU A 352 11.90 8.17 6.33
CA LEU A 352 10.96 7.08 6.52
C LEU A 352 11.76 5.77 6.66
N ASP A 353 11.87 5.19 7.85
CA ASP A 353 12.45 3.85 8.02
C ASP A 353 11.48 2.79 7.49
N LEU A 354 11.53 2.59 6.17
CA LEU A 354 10.43 2.07 5.36
C LEU A 354 9.97 0.66 5.78
N TYR A 355 10.89 -0.18 6.26
CA TYR A 355 10.65 -1.60 6.58
C TYR A 355 11.07 -1.93 8.03
N ALA A 356 10.77 -1.02 8.96
CA ALA A 356 11.24 -1.13 10.34
C ALA A 356 10.66 -2.34 11.10
N ASP A 357 9.52 -2.87 10.68
CA ASP A 357 8.92 -4.09 11.25
C ASP A 357 9.71 -5.38 10.91
N LYS A 358 10.57 -5.35 9.89
CA LYS A 358 11.41 -6.51 9.50
C LYS A 358 12.90 -6.18 9.54
N LEU A 359 13.31 -5.11 8.88
CA LEU A 359 14.69 -4.71 8.65
C LEU A 359 14.91 -3.27 9.12
N PRO A 360 14.78 -3.00 10.44
CA PRO A 360 14.95 -1.66 10.98
C PRO A 360 16.34 -1.12 10.69
N LYS A 361 16.42 0.14 10.26
CA LYS A 361 17.69 0.84 10.04
C LYS A 361 18.04 1.73 11.21
N TRP A 362 17.05 2.14 11.98
CA TRP A 362 17.19 3.09 13.09
C TRP A 362 18.11 2.62 14.24
N GLY A 363 18.30 1.36 14.42
CA GLY A 363 19.07 0.78 15.53
C GLY A 363 20.14 -0.22 15.09
N ASP A 364 20.46 -0.29 13.80
CA ASP A 364 21.43 -1.24 13.25
C ASP A 364 22.76 -0.53 12.89
N PRO A 365 23.77 -0.59 13.79
CA PRO A 365 25.09 0.02 13.55
C PRO A 365 25.86 -0.65 12.40
N ASP A 366 25.56 -1.92 12.10
CA ASP A 366 26.24 -2.68 11.04
C ASP A 366 25.66 -2.39 9.65
N SER A 367 24.47 -1.77 9.59
CA SER A 367 23.84 -1.39 8.32
C SER A 367 24.62 -0.32 7.55
N GLY A 368 25.56 0.37 8.20
CA GLY A 368 26.25 1.54 7.68
C GLY A 368 25.34 2.76 7.43
N ARG A 369 24.07 2.64 7.80
CA ARG A 369 22.96 3.57 7.51
C ARG A 369 22.43 4.24 8.75
N CYS A 370 22.68 3.66 9.93
CA CYS A 370 22.43 4.26 11.22
C CYS A 370 23.73 4.54 11.95
N ASP A 371 23.95 5.79 12.22
CA ASP A 371 24.82 6.28 13.26
C ASP A 371 24.20 5.92 14.62
N PRO A 372 24.99 5.80 15.73
CA PRO A 372 24.46 5.69 17.09
C PRO A 372 23.40 6.75 17.46
N GLU A 373 23.30 7.84 16.71
CA GLU A 373 22.33 8.90 16.91
C GLU A 373 21.01 8.71 16.12
N GLY A 374 20.82 7.59 15.42
CA GLY A 374 19.67 7.33 14.54
C GLY A 374 19.66 8.29 13.34
N PHE A 375 19.74 7.80 12.12
CA PHE A 375 19.74 8.61 10.89
C PHE A 375 20.53 9.93 10.97
N TRP A 376 21.73 9.89 11.61
CA TRP A 376 22.64 11.03 11.76
C TRP A 376 22.01 12.25 12.47
N GLY A 377 21.06 12.00 13.37
CA GLY A 377 20.36 13.03 14.15
C GLY A 377 19.18 13.68 13.44
N HIS A 378 18.78 13.23 12.26
CA HIS A 378 17.59 13.70 11.56
C HIS A 378 16.31 13.12 12.16
N ASP A 379 15.20 13.84 11.91
CA ASP A 379 13.86 13.37 12.25
C ASP A 379 13.50 12.12 11.41
N TRP A 380 12.77 11.16 12.00
CA TRP A 380 12.41 9.94 11.30
C TRP A 380 11.08 9.34 11.77
N ILE A 381 10.53 8.42 10.97
CA ILE A 381 9.27 7.72 11.21
C ILE A 381 9.50 6.22 11.18
N TYR A 382 8.94 5.49 12.17
CA TYR A 382 8.90 4.03 12.20
C TYR A 382 7.82 3.52 11.24
N CYS A 383 8.20 2.88 10.13
CA CYS A 383 7.28 2.46 9.09
C CYS A 383 7.13 0.94 9.00
N MET A 384 5.98 0.51 8.49
CA MET A 384 5.70 -0.86 8.11
C MET A 384 5.50 -0.94 6.59
N LEU A 385 6.33 -1.74 5.92
CA LEU A 385 6.21 -2.04 4.50
C LEU A 385 5.50 -3.38 4.29
N LEU A 386 4.35 -3.35 3.66
CA LEU A 386 3.48 -4.52 3.53
C LEU A 386 2.98 -4.67 2.08
N ASN A 387 2.44 -5.85 1.76
CA ASN A 387 1.77 -6.14 0.49
C ASN A 387 2.62 -5.85 -0.76
N PHE A 388 3.88 -6.29 -0.76
CA PHE A 388 4.81 -6.17 -1.88
C PHE A 388 4.16 -6.61 -3.21
N GLY A 389 4.29 -5.79 -4.24
CA GLY A 389 3.65 -6.03 -5.53
C GLY A 389 2.12 -6.10 -5.47
N GLY A 390 1.50 -5.98 -4.29
CA GLY A 390 0.09 -6.22 -4.01
C GLY A 390 -0.27 -7.69 -3.93
N ARG A 391 0.68 -8.57 -3.63
CA ARG A 391 0.44 -10.00 -3.43
C ARG A 391 -0.56 -10.23 -2.30
N GLY A 392 -1.53 -11.12 -2.55
CA GLY A 392 -2.70 -11.31 -1.68
C GLY A 392 -2.52 -12.27 -0.50
N GLY A 393 -1.30 -12.79 -0.23
CA GLY A 393 -1.03 -13.69 0.89
C GLY A 393 -1.31 -13.05 2.25
N MET A 394 -1.84 -13.84 3.20
CA MET A 394 -1.87 -13.43 4.60
C MET A 394 -0.44 -13.26 5.10
N HIS A 395 -0.15 -12.13 5.75
CA HIS A 395 1.20 -11.79 6.14
C HIS A 395 1.23 -10.70 7.20
N GLY A 396 2.20 -10.83 8.11
CA GLY A 396 2.51 -9.82 9.09
C GLY A 396 3.50 -10.29 10.13
N ARG A 397 3.87 -9.36 11.04
CA ARG A 397 4.73 -9.58 12.19
C ARG A 397 4.17 -8.80 13.37
N MET A 398 3.00 -9.21 13.86
CA MET A 398 2.26 -8.45 14.89
C MET A 398 3.08 -8.22 16.17
N GLU A 399 3.78 -9.26 16.68
CA GLU A 399 4.64 -9.12 17.85
C GLU A 399 5.79 -8.15 17.57
N ARG A 400 6.49 -8.36 16.45
CA ARG A 400 7.64 -7.53 16.07
C ARG A 400 7.25 -6.09 15.79
N LEU A 401 6.08 -5.85 15.21
CA LEU A 401 5.56 -4.50 14.93
C LEU A 401 5.35 -3.72 16.24
N VAL A 402 4.70 -4.35 17.23
CA VAL A 402 4.46 -3.74 18.54
C VAL A 402 5.77 -3.54 19.27
N ASP A 403 6.57 -4.60 19.46
CA ASP A 403 7.82 -4.55 20.18
C ASP A 403 8.81 -3.57 19.58
N GLY A 404 9.00 -3.61 18.25
CA GLY A 404 9.93 -2.73 17.54
C GLY A 404 9.58 -1.24 17.66
N PHE A 405 8.29 -0.89 17.63
CA PHE A 405 7.90 0.50 17.85
C PHE A 405 8.22 0.99 19.27
N TYR A 406 7.90 0.20 20.30
CA TYR A 406 8.20 0.59 21.69
C TYR A 406 9.69 0.56 21.97
N ASP A 407 10.45 -0.40 21.42
CA ASP A 407 11.91 -0.44 21.49
C ASP A 407 12.51 0.83 20.87
N ALA A 408 12.04 1.23 19.70
CA ALA A 408 12.47 2.47 19.04
C ALA A 408 12.20 3.70 19.90
N ARG A 409 11.01 3.81 20.47
CA ARG A 409 10.59 4.90 21.34
C ARG A 409 11.38 4.98 22.64
N GLU A 410 11.74 3.83 23.21
CA GLU A 410 12.41 3.71 24.52
C GLU A 410 13.93 3.68 24.41
N SER A 411 14.49 3.49 23.22
CA SER A 411 15.93 3.26 23.00
C SER A 411 16.84 4.42 23.39
N GLY A 412 16.33 5.66 23.48
CA GLY A 412 17.13 6.86 23.62
C GLY A 412 17.97 7.22 22.39
N LEU A 413 18.10 6.31 21.41
CA LEU A 413 18.76 6.53 20.12
C LEU A 413 17.87 7.29 19.15
N GLY A 414 16.57 7.27 19.41
CA GLY A 414 15.56 7.83 18.56
C GLY A 414 15.00 9.15 19.10
N GLY A 415 15.80 10.03 19.71
CA GLY A 415 15.33 11.32 20.24
C GLY A 415 14.58 12.18 19.20
N ARG A 416 14.46 11.67 17.96
CA ARG A 416 13.79 12.29 16.84
C ARG A 416 12.78 11.41 16.13
N LEU A 417 12.32 10.33 16.79
CA LEU A 417 11.19 9.55 16.30
C LEU A 417 9.92 10.41 16.34
N ARG A 418 9.39 10.73 15.16
CA ARG A 418 8.22 11.62 14.98
C ARG A 418 6.89 10.86 14.99
N GLY A 419 6.91 9.54 14.89
CA GLY A 419 5.70 8.73 14.91
C GLY A 419 5.79 7.47 14.07
N VAL A 420 4.65 7.07 13.46
CA VAL A 420 4.54 5.84 12.68
C VAL A 420 4.17 6.12 11.21
N GLY A 421 4.49 5.15 10.33
CA GLY A 421 4.13 5.24 8.92
C GLY A 421 3.64 3.91 8.34
N LEU A 422 2.59 3.98 7.55
CA LEU A 422 2.15 2.91 6.67
C LEU A 422 2.72 3.17 5.28
N THR A 423 3.64 2.33 4.86
CA THR A 423 4.32 2.47 3.55
C THR A 423 4.12 1.23 2.67
N PRO A 424 2.88 0.69 2.53
CA PRO A 424 2.63 -0.52 1.79
C PRO A 424 2.85 -0.32 0.29
N GLU A 425 3.28 -1.36 -0.42
CA GLU A 425 3.25 -1.29 -1.89
C GLU A 425 1.83 -1.40 -2.46
N ALA A 426 0.92 -2.03 -1.71
CA ALA A 426 -0.51 -2.06 -2.03
C ALA A 426 -1.35 -2.14 -0.75
N ILE A 427 -2.63 -1.78 -0.86
CA ILE A 427 -3.60 -1.80 0.23
C ILE A 427 -4.71 -2.85 -0.03
N GLU A 428 -5.73 -2.86 0.83
CA GLU A 428 -6.92 -3.73 0.74
C GLU A 428 -6.65 -5.20 1.07
N ASN A 429 -5.46 -5.54 1.59
CA ASN A 429 -5.15 -6.85 2.15
C ASN A 429 -4.48 -6.71 3.52
N ASN A 430 -4.56 -7.74 4.36
CA ASN A 430 -4.01 -7.74 5.72
C ASN A 430 -4.50 -6.59 6.61
N PRO A 431 -5.81 -6.26 6.67
CA PRO A 431 -6.34 -5.07 7.34
C PRO A 431 -5.97 -4.99 8.83
N ALA A 432 -5.83 -6.12 9.52
CA ALA A 432 -5.45 -6.16 10.92
C ALA A 432 -4.07 -5.53 11.19
N MET A 433 -3.12 -5.70 10.27
CA MET A 433 -1.78 -5.11 10.38
C MET A 433 -1.82 -3.58 10.25
N PHE A 434 -2.62 -3.07 9.31
CA PHE A 434 -2.79 -1.63 9.10
C PHE A 434 -3.40 -0.97 10.35
N GLU A 435 -4.46 -1.57 10.90
CA GLU A 435 -5.10 -1.02 12.07
C GLU A 435 -4.23 -1.12 13.34
N LEU A 436 -3.49 -2.20 13.49
CA LEU A 436 -2.57 -2.37 14.61
C LEU A 436 -1.53 -1.24 14.63
N LEU A 437 -0.91 -0.94 13.48
CA LEU A 437 0.07 0.15 13.40
C LEU A 437 -0.57 1.51 13.66
N CYS A 438 -1.74 1.79 13.10
CA CYS A 438 -2.44 3.07 13.31
C CYS A 438 -2.80 3.32 14.79
N GLU A 439 -2.98 2.26 15.59
CA GLU A 439 -3.29 2.40 17.01
C GLU A 439 -2.04 2.57 17.90
N LEU A 440 -0.84 2.18 17.45
CA LEU A 440 0.38 2.27 18.28
C LEU A 440 0.61 3.66 18.88
N PRO A 441 0.52 4.77 18.13
CA PRO A 441 0.74 6.10 18.68
C PRO A 441 -0.25 6.50 19.80
N TRP A 442 -1.46 5.96 19.76
CA TRP A 442 -2.54 6.28 20.71
C TRP A 442 -2.55 5.40 21.96
N ARG A 443 -1.58 4.47 22.08
CA ARG A 443 -1.40 3.60 23.23
C ARG A 443 -0.11 3.98 23.96
N ALA A 444 -0.27 4.52 25.17
CA ALA A 444 0.85 5.05 25.97
C ALA A 444 1.86 3.96 26.36
N GLU A 445 1.40 2.74 26.58
CA GLU A 445 2.19 1.62 27.08
C GLU A 445 2.18 0.46 26.09
N ARG A 446 3.28 -0.32 26.09
CA ARG A 446 3.39 -1.59 25.35
C ARG A 446 2.26 -2.54 25.79
N PHE A 447 1.70 -3.25 24.84
CA PHE A 447 0.56 -4.14 25.07
C PHE A 447 0.74 -5.48 24.34
N ASP A 448 0.01 -6.49 24.79
CA ASP A 448 -0.04 -7.79 24.10
C ASP A 448 -0.90 -7.70 22.82
N PRO A 449 -0.33 -7.90 21.63
CA PRO A 449 -1.09 -7.87 20.38
C PRO A 449 -2.19 -8.95 20.30
N ARG A 450 -2.12 -10.03 21.09
CA ARG A 450 -3.20 -11.05 21.16
C ARG A 450 -4.45 -10.49 21.87
N ALA A 451 -4.23 -9.72 22.94
CA ALA A 451 -5.34 -9.04 23.63
C ALA A 451 -6.01 -8.00 22.71
N TRP A 452 -5.18 -7.20 22.00
CA TRP A 452 -5.66 -6.27 21.01
C TRP A 452 -6.46 -6.96 19.88
N LEU A 453 -5.94 -8.09 19.38
CA LEU A 453 -6.58 -8.87 18.31
C LEU A 453 -7.97 -9.35 18.73
N SER A 454 -8.16 -9.78 19.98
CA SER A 454 -9.49 -10.17 20.49
C SER A 454 -10.49 -9.02 20.45
N GLU A 455 -10.07 -7.81 20.83
CA GLU A 455 -10.91 -6.60 20.76
C GLU A 455 -11.22 -6.20 19.30
N TYR A 456 -10.22 -6.28 18.42
CA TYR A 456 -10.36 -6.04 16.99
C TYR A 456 -11.39 -6.97 16.36
N LEU A 457 -11.29 -8.28 16.61
CA LEU A 457 -12.23 -9.28 16.06
C LEU A 457 -13.67 -9.07 16.54
N ARG A 458 -13.86 -8.74 17.84
CA ARG A 458 -15.17 -8.41 18.37
C ARG A 458 -15.84 -7.27 17.61
N ALA A 459 -15.07 -6.21 17.30
CA ALA A 459 -15.59 -5.09 16.51
C ALA A 459 -15.80 -5.47 15.05
N ARG A 460 -14.84 -6.14 14.43
CA ARG A 460 -14.84 -6.52 13.02
C ARG A 460 -15.96 -7.51 12.68
N TYR A 461 -16.29 -8.41 13.60
CA TYR A 461 -17.36 -9.41 13.40
C TYR A 461 -18.67 -9.07 14.12
N GLY A 462 -18.66 -8.04 14.97
CA GLY A 462 -19.82 -7.58 15.71
C GLY A 462 -20.22 -8.47 16.89
N ALA A 463 -19.45 -9.54 17.18
CA ALA A 463 -19.65 -10.45 18.30
C ALA A 463 -18.36 -11.18 18.68
N ASP A 464 -18.31 -11.67 19.93
CA ASP A 464 -17.30 -12.67 20.34
C ASP A 464 -17.71 -14.04 19.81
N ASP A 465 -16.76 -14.76 19.21
CA ASP A 465 -16.98 -16.13 18.73
C ASP A 465 -15.75 -16.98 18.99
N ALA A 466 -15.96 -18.14 19.62
CA ALA A 466 -14.86 -19.02 20.04
C ALA A 466 -14.14 -19.67 18.85
N ASP A 467 -14.85 -20.03 17.79
CA ASP A 467 -14.24 -20.61 16.60
C ASP A 467 -13.45 -19.55 15.81
N ALA A 468 -14.00 -18.33 15.66
CA ALA A 468 -13.26 -17.23 15.05
C ALA A 468 -12.00 -16.88 15.84
N ALA A 469 -12.07 -16.86 17.18
CA ALA A 469 -10.89 -16.65 18.04
C ALA A 469 -9.86 -17.76 17.88
N ALA A 470 -10.29 -19.03 17.80
CA ALA A 470 -9.40 -20.16 17.56
C ALA A 470 -8.72 -20.09 16.18
N ALA A 471 -9.47 -19.71 15.13
CA ALA A 471 -8.91 -19.49 13.80
C ALA A 471 -7.80 -18.44 13.81
N TRP A 472 -8.05 -17.29 14.42
CA TRP A 472 -7.07 -16.21 14.47
C TRP A 472 -5.88 -16.50 15.40
N ALA A 473 -6.04 -17.34 16.42
CA ALA A 473 -4.91 -17.82 17.19
C ALA A 473 -3.93 -18.66 16.34
N LEU A 474 -4.46 -19.46 15.40
CA LEU A 474 -3.66 -20.23 14.44
C LEU A 474 -3.01 -19.31 13.39
N LEU A 475 -3.75 -18.35 12.85
CA LEU A 475 -3.23 -17.35 11.90
C LEU A 475 -2.16 -16.47 12.57
N TYR A 476 -2.34 -16.09 13.80
CA TYR A 476 -1.35 -15.37 14.61
C TYR A 476 -0.06 -16.19 14.79
N ALA A 477 -0.16 -17.48 15.05
CA ALA A 477 0.98 -18.38 15.19
C ALA A 477 1.67 -18.73 13.86
N GLY A 478 1.06 -18.42 12.73
CA GLY A 478 1.53 -18.67 11.38
C GLY A 478 1.80 -17.36 10.61
N PRO A 479 0.96 -17.03 9.61
CA PRO A 479 1.25 -15.95 8.66
C PRO A 479 1.35 -14.54 9.27
N TYR A 480 0.78 -14.29 10.46
CA TYR A 480 0.83 -12.96 11.10
C TYR A 480 1.96 -12.78 12.13
N ASN A 481 2.86 -13.77 12.26
CA ASN A 481 4.12 -13.64 13.01
C ASN A 481 5.27 -14.37 12.29
N GLU A 482 5.42 -14.11 11.00
CA GLU A 482 6.53 -14.65 10.23
C GLU A 482 7.89 -14.18 10.77
N PRO A 483 8.92 -15.04 10.73
CA PRO A 483 10.27 -14.67 11.15
C PRO A 483 10.83 -13.55 10.24
N THR A 484 11.73 -12.76 10.80
CA THR A 484 12.42 -11.69 10.06
C THR A 484 13.54 -12.21 9.18
N GLN A 485 14.08 -13.39 9.46
CA GLN A 485 15.19 -14.02 8.73
C GLN A 485 14.71 -15.25 7.94
N GLY A 486 15.36 -15.52 6.80
CA GLY A 486 15.05 -16.66 5.97
C GLY A 486 13.75 -16.54 5.16
N THR A 487 13.16 -15.35 5.11
CA THR A 487 11.94 -15.04 4.36
C THR A 487 12.25 -14.09 3.21
N GLY A 488 11.47 -14.20 2.13
CA GLY A 488 11.48 -13.22 1.03
C GLY A 488 10.81 -11.90 1.41
N ASP A 489 10.63 -11.01 0.45
CA ASP A 489 9.88 -9.78 0.63
C ASP A 489 8.37 -10.04 0.52
N GLY A 490 7.64 -9.63 1.57
CA GLY A 490 6.19 -9.76 1.66
C GLY A 490 5.69 -11.15 2.04
N ALA A 491 4.45 -11.43 1.68
CA ALA A 491 3.77 -12.69 1.96
C ALA A 491 4.42 -13.90 1.27
N VAL A 492 4.24 -15.08 1.84
CA VAL A 492 4.54 -16.34 1.15
C VAL A 492 3.78 -16.38 -0.18
N GLU A 493 4.50 -16.58 -1.27
CA GLU A 493 3.93 -16.55 -2.61
C GLU A 493 3.19 -17.83 -2.95
N SER A 494 2.03 -17.71 -3.56
CA SER A 494 1.29 -18.86 -4.09
C SER A 494 1.93 -19.40 -5.36
N LEU A 495 2.32 -20.68 -5.35
CA LEU A 495 2.85 -21.35 -6.54
C LEU A 495 1.81 -21.50 -7.66
N LEU A 496 0.52 -21.36 -7.36
CA LEU A 496 -0.51 -21.32 -8.40
C LEU A 496 -0.27 -20.19 -9.40
N CYS A 497 0.32 -19.08 -8.93
CA CYS A 497 0.58 -17.89 -9.73
C CYS A 497 1.94 -17.88 -10.42
N ALA A 498 2.82 -18.82 -10.12
CA ALA A 498 4.18 -18.86 -10.67
C ALA A 498 4.22 -19.22 -12.16
N ARG A 499 5.21 -18.72 -12.90
CA ARG A 499 5.62 -19.39 -14.13
C ARG A 499 6.01 -20.82 -13.80
N PRO A 500 5.44 -21.82 -14.52
CA PRO A 500 5.61 -23.22 -14.17
C PRO A 500 7.07 -23.69 -14.22
N GLY A 501 7.43 -24.50 -13.24
CA GLY A 501 8.71 -25.18 -13.12
C GLY A 501 8.63 -26.33 -12.12
N LEU A 502 9.59 -27.25 -12.11
CA LEU A 502 9.77 -28.23 -11.05
C LEU A 502 10.59 -27.61 -9.91
N HIS A 503 10.35 -28.04 -8.68
CA HIS A 503 11.09 -27.63 -7.46
C HIS A 503 11.15 -26.13 -7.23
N LEU A 504 10.11 -25.39 -7.60
CA LEU A 504 10.05 -23.94 -7.39
C LEU A 504 10.08 -23.59 -5.90
N GLN A 505 10.87 -22.56 -5.57
CA GLN A 505 10.99 -22.00 -4.23
C GLN A 505 10.39 -20.59 -4.15
N ARG A 506 9.96 -20.03 -5.28
CA ARG A 506 9.39 -18.68 -5.42
C ARG A 506 8.63 -18.55 -6.72
N ALA A 507 7.71 -17.61 -6.77
CA ALA A 507 7.00 -17.21 -7.98
C ALA A 507 7.62 -15.95 -8.61
N SER A 508 8.08 -15.01 -7.81
CA SER A 508 8.76 -13.78 -8.25
C SER A 508 10.22 -13.74 -7.81
N THR A 509 10.98 -12.77 -8.31
CA THR A 509 12.44 -12.68 -8.09
C THR A 509 12.82 -12.52 -6.63
N TRP A 510 12.08 -11.70 -5.87
CA TRP A 510 12.40 -11.36 -4.47
C TRP A 510 11.49 -12.02 -3.44
N GLY A 511 10.54 -12.81 -3.90
CA GLY A 511 9.60 -13.51 -3.04
C GLY A 511 10.11 -14.85 -2.52
N ASN A 512 9.25 -15.52 -1.76
CA ASN A 512 9.45 -16.86 -1.26
C ASN A 512 8.12 -17.62 -1.26
N ALA A 513 8.09 -18.82 -1.83
CA ALA A 513 6.90 -19.66 -1.85
C ALA A 513 6.92 -20.79 -0.81
N VAL A 514 8.02 -20.89 -0.04
CA VAL A 514 8.15 -21.90 1.01
C VAL A 514 7.51 -21.37 2.28
N PRO A 515 6.40 -21.96 2.77
CA PRO A 515 5.79 -21.55 4.02
C PRO A 515 6.76 -21.68 5.20
N THR A 516 6.77 -20.68 6.09
CA THR A 516 7.56 -20.68 7.34
C THR A 516 6.86 -21.35 8.50
N TYR A 517 5.64 -21.82 8.27
CA TYR A 517 4.76 -22.50 9.23
C TYR A 517 4.15 -23.75 8.59
N PRO A 518 3.69 -24.73 9.38
CA PRO A 518 3.02 -25.93 8.86
C PRO A 518 1.70 -25.56 8.15
N ASP A 519 1.43 -26.14 6.98
CA ASP A 519 0.18 -25.97 6.23
C ASP A 519 -1.08 -26.36 7.01
N THR A 520 -0.91 -27.17 8.06
CA THR A 520 -1.99 -27.51 8.98
C THR A 520 -2.56 -26.29 9.70
N LEU A 521 -1.79 -25.21 9.93
CA LEU A 521 -2.28 -24.03 10.65
C LEU A 521 -3.36 -23.31 9.84
N SER A 522 -3.11 -23.03 8.57
CA SER A 522 -4.09 -22.36 7.70
C SER A 522 -5.32 -23.23 7.43
N ARG A 523 -5.12 -24.53 7.26
CA ARG A 523 -6.22 -25.49 7.10
C ARG A 523 -7.13 -25.55 8.33
N GLU A 524 -6.57 -25.69 9.53
CA GLU A 524 -7.35 -25.70 10.77
C GLU A 524 -8.01 -24.32 11.03
N ALA A 525 -7.31 -23.22 10.72
CA ALA A 525 -7.92 -21.90 10.78
C ALA A 525 -9.14 -21.79 9.86
N ALA A 526 -9.04 -22.28 8.62
CA ALA A 526 -10.17 -22.31 7.68
C ALA A 526 -11.33 -23.17 8.22
N ARG A 527 -11.05 -24.32 8.85
CA ARG A 527 -12.09 -25.17 9.47
C ARG A 527 -12.83 -24.44 10.58
N HIS A 528 -12.11 -23.72 11.45
CA HIS A 528 -12.72 -22.91 12.51
C HIS A 528 -13.50 -21.73 11.94
N MET A 529 -13.01 -21.02 10.91
CA MET A 529 -13.77 -19.96 10.25
C MET A 529 -15.07 -20.51 9.64
N LEU A 530 -15.05 -21.68 8.99
CA LEU A 530 -16.24 -22.34 8.49
C LEU A 530 -17.21 -22.77 9.59
N ALA A 531 -16.73 -23.12 10.78
CA ALA A 531 -17.57 -23.43 11.93
C ALA A 531 -18.24 -22.18 12.54
N ALA A 532 -17.56 -21.03 12.49
CA ALA A 532 -18.11 -19.75 12.93
C ALA A 532 -19.17 -19.17 11.96
N ALA A 533 -19.14 -19.58 10.69
CA ALA A 533 -19.85 -18.89 9.60
C ALA A 533 -21.37 -18.74 9.84
N ALA A 534 -22.04 -19.77 10.37
CA ALA A 534 -23.48 -19.69 10.63
C ALA A 534 -23.88 -18.60 11.65
N ARG A 535 -22.93 -18.08 12.42
CA ARG A 535 -23.14 -17.06 13.44
C ARG A 535 -22.68 -15.68 13.01
N LEU A 536 -21.74 -15.59 12.06
CA LEU A 536 -21.01 -14.36 11.70
C LEU A 536 -21.18 -13.95 10.22
N ASP A 537 -21.92 -14.70 9.41
CA ASP A 537 -22.07 -14.55 7.95
C ASP A 537 -22.62 -13.17 7.49
N ARG A 538 -23.17 -12.40 8.42
CA ARG A 538 -23.72 -11.05 8.13
C ARG A 538 -22.70 -9.92 8.24
N ALA A 539 -21.53 -10.18 8.82
CA ALA A 539 -20.48 -9.19 8.93
C ALA A 539 -19.59 -9.24 7.66
N PRO A 540 -19.52 -8.16 6.87
CA PRO A 540 -18.70 -8.15 5.63
C PRO A 540 -17.25 -8.51 5.90
N GLY A 541 -16.65 -7.99 6.99
CA GLY A 541 -15.30 -8.31 7.40
C GLY A 541 -15.09 -9.79 7.72
N PHE A 542 -16.07 -10.47 8.31
CA PHE A 542 -16.00 -11.91 8.53
C PHE A 542 -16.02 -12.68 7.21
N VAL A 543 -16.90 -12.32 6.29
CA VAL A 543 -17.02 -12.98 4.98
C VAL A 543 -15.71 -12.83 4.18
N TYR A 544 -15.14 -11.62 4.18
CA TYR A 544 -13.82 -11.39 3.56
C TYR A 544 -12.74 -12.28 4.19
N ASP A 545 -12.63 -12.28 5.52
CA ASP A 545 -11.61 -13.04 6.24
C ASP A 545 -11.80 -14.55 6.08
N LEU A 546 -13.05 -15.06 6.02
CA LEU A 546 -13.34 -16.46 5.72
C LEU A 546 -12.81 -16.85 4.33
N VAL A 547 -13.18 -16.08 3.29
CA VAL A 547 -12.73 -16.34 1.92
C VAL A 547 -11.20 -16.30 1.84
N ASN A 548 -10.57 -15.30 2.48
CA ASN A 548 -9.12 -15.13 2.51
C ASN A 548 -8.42 -16.27 3.28
N THR A 549 -8.99 -16.76 4.38
CA THR A 549 -8.43 -17.88 5.15
C THR A 549 -8.50 -19.19 4.35
N VAL A 550 -9.62 -19.47 3.69
CA VAL A 550 -9.73 -20.65 2.80
C VAL A 550 -8.76 -20.51 1.63
N ARG A 551 -8.65 -19.32 0.99
CA ARG A 551 -7.66 -19.06 -0.06
C ARG A 551 -6.24 -19.37 0.44
N GLN A 552 -5.86 -18.94 1.66
CA GLN A 552 -4.53 -19.23 2.21
C GLN A 552 -4.29 -20.73 2.39
N ALA A 553 -5.29 -21.44 2.93
CA ALA A 553 -5.19 -22.90 3.08
C ALA A 553 -5.02 -23.62 1.72
N LEU A 554 -5.68 -23.14 0.67
CA LEU A 554 -5.52 -23.65 -0.68
C LEU A 554 -4.12 -23.35 -1.27
N ALA A 555 -3.60 -22.14 -1.05
CA ALA A 555 -2.25 -21.75 -1.49
C ALA A 555 -1.17 -22.62 -0.80
N ASP A 556 -1.29 -22.86 0.50
CA ASP A 556 -0.37 -23.71 1.26
C ASP A 556 -0.46 -25.18 0.78
N ARG A 557 -1.67 -25.67 0.48
CA ARG A 557 -1.87 -27.01 -0.12
C ARG A 557 -1.27 -27.13 -1.51
N ALA A 558 -1.33 -26.07 -2.31
CA ALA A 558 -0.71 -26.04 -3.64
C ALA A 558 0.81 -26.24 -3.56
N TYR A 559 1.49 -25.66 -2.58
CA TYR A 559 2.91 -25.91 -2.34
C TYR A 559 3.21 -27.40 -2.06
N ALA A 560 2.42 -28.03 -1.20
CA ALA A 560 2.58 -29.46 -0.91
C ALA A 560 2.34 -30.34 -2.15
N LEU A 561 1.29 -30.05 -2.94
CA LEU A 561 1.00 -30.76 -4.20
C LEU A 561 2.12 -30.57 -5.23
N HIS A 562 2.67 -29.35 -5.34
CA HIS A 562 3.78 -29.08 -6.24
C HIS A 562 5.02 -29.90 -5.89
N ARG A 563 5.30 -30.11 -4.61
CA ARG A 563 6.38 -31.00 -4.17
C ARG A 563 6.08 -32.44 -4.54
N GLU A 564 4.86 -32.93 -4.28
CA GLU A 564 4.41 -34.29 -4.63
C GLU A 564 4.60 -34.58 -6.14
N LEU A 565 4.16 -33.64 -7.01
CA LEU A 565 4.26 -33.80 -8.47
C LEU A 565 5.71 -33.73 -8.96
N SER A 566 6.55 -32.86 -8.37
CA SER A 566 7.96 -32.74 -8.74
C SER A 566 8.71 -34.03 -8.39
N GLU A 567 8.50 -34.59 -7.20
CA GLU A 567 9.10 -35.85 -6.78
C GLU A 567 8.61 -37.04 -7.63
N ALA A 568 7.33 -37.07 -8.05
CA ALA A 568 6.80 -38.10 -8.94
C ALA A 568 7.44 -38.03 -10.33
N TYR A 569 7.64 -36.84 -10.86
CA TYR A 569 8.34 -36.61 -12.12
C TYR A 569 9.78 -37.11 -12.07
N ASP A 570 10.53 -36.78 -11.02
CA ASP A 570 11.93 -37.22 -10.85
C ASP A 570 12.10 -38.72 -10.79
N ARG A 571 11.11 -39.44 -10.20
CA ARG A 571 11.10 -40.90 -10.18
C ARG A 571 10.64 -41.54 -11.50
N GLY A 572 10.23 -40.74 -12.47
CA GLY A 572 9.62 -41.23 -13.71
C GLY A 572 8.26 -41.91 -13.51
N ASP A 573 7.59 -41.66 -12.39
CA ASP A 573 6.30 -42.22 -12.03
C ASP A 573 5.17 -41.48 -12.74
N ARG A 574 4.80 -41.95 -13.91
CA ARG A 574 3.81 -41.31 -14.78
C ARG A 574 2.42 -41.23 -14.16
N GLU A 575 2.01 -42.26 -13.44
CA GLU A 575 0.68 -42.32 -12.83
C GLU A 575 0.59 -41.34 -11.67
N ALA A 576 1.55 -41.35 -10.75
CA ALA A 576 1.61 -40.40 -9.64
C ALA A 576 1.73 -38.96 -10.12
N PHE A 577 2.55 -38.68 -11.16
CA PHE A 577 2.69 -37.36 -11.76
C PHE A 577 1.36 -36.89 -12.38
N ALA A 578 0.68 -37.74 -13.17
CA ALA A 578 -0.60 -37.39 -13.78
C ALA A 578 -1.68 -37.09 -12.71
N ALA A 579 -1.74 -37.90 -11.65
CA ALA A 579 -2.69 -37.70 -10.57
C ALA A 579 -2.43 -36.42 -9.78
N SER A 580 -1.18 -36.14 -9.40
CA SER A 580 -0.82 -34.94 -8.60
C SER A 580 -0.91 -33.64 -9.41
N SER A 581 -0.53 -33.65 -10.69
CA SER A 581 -0.68 -32.49 -11.58
C SER A 581 -2.16 -32.17 -11.85
N ALA A 582 -3.01 -33.17 -12.04
CA ALA A 582 -4.45 -32.98 -12.18
C ALA A 582 -5.08 -32.35 -10.91
N ARG A 583 -4.67 -32.83 -9.72
CA ARG A 583 -5.11 -32.26 -8.43
C ARG A 583 -4.64 -30.81 -8.26
N PHE A 584 -3.42 -30.48 -8.66
CA PHE A 584 -2.90 -29.11 -8.61
C PHE A 584 -3.72 -28.17 -9.49
N VAL A 585 -4.02 -28.54 -10.73
CA VAL A 585 -4.84 -27.74 -11.64
C VAL A 585 -6.28 -27.60 -11.12
N ALA A 586 -6.88 -28.69 -10.65
CA ALA A 586 -8.23 -28.67 -10.07
C ALA A 586 -8.31 -27.73 -8.86
N LEU A 587 -7.29 -27.72 -7.98
CA LEU A 587 -7.19 -26.80 -6.85
C LEU A 587 -7.16 -25.34 -7.32
N GLY A 588 -6.39 -25.01 -8.36
CA GLY A 588 -6.33 -23.65 -8.89
C GLY A 588 -7.69 -23.17 -9.43
N TYR A 589 -8.43 -24.02 -10.13
CA TYR A 589 -9.79 -23.69 -10.58
C TYR A 589 -10.81 -23.65 -9.42
N ALA A 590 -10.64 -24.45 -8.38
CA ALA A 590 -11.46 -24.39 -7.18
C ALA A 590 -11.25 -23.06 -6.44
N GLN A 591 -10.01 -22.62 -6.34
CA GLN A 591 -9.68 -21.30 -5.78
C GLN A 591 -10.27 -20.15 -6.62
N ASP A 592 -10.20 -20.23 -7.95
CA ASP A 592 -10.84 -19.23 -8.82
C ASP A 592 -12.35 -19.10 -8.55
N ARG A 593 -13.05 -20.25 -8.41
CA ARG A 593 -14.49 -20.27 -8.08
C ARG A 593 -14.79 -19.63 -6.73
N LEU A 594 -13.97 -19.90 -5.71
CA LEU A 594 -14.08 -19.29 -4.39
C LEU A 594 -13.95 -17.77 -4.48
N LEU A 595 -12.88 -17.30 -5.09
CA LEU A 595 -12.51 -15.90 -5.17
C LEU A 595 -13.49 -15.07 -6.01
N ALA A 596 -14.17 -15.70 -6.97
CA ALA A 596 -15.23 -15.05 -7.75
C ALA A 596 -16.41 -14.56 -6.91
N THR A 597 -16.57 -15.07 -5.69
CA THR A 597 -17.66 -14.67 -4.77
C THR A 597 -17.38 -13.39 -3.99
N CYS A 598 -16.10 -12.96 -3.88
CA CYS A 598 -15.68 -11.81 -3.08
C CYS A 598 -15.08 -10.69 -3.96
N PRO A 599 -15.62 -9.47 -3.98
CA PRO A 599 -15.16 -8.38 -4.84
C PRO A 599 -13.65 -8.08 -4.71
N GLY A 600 -13.09 -8.11 -3.51
CA GLY A 600 -11.66 -7.83 -3.26
C GLY A 600 -10.68 -8.81 -3.91
N PHE A 601 -11.18 -9.93 -4.46
CA PHE A 601 -10.37 -10.95 -5.12
C PHE A 601 -10.75 -11.18 -6.60
N ARG A 602 -11.30 -10.16 -7.28
CA ARG A 602 -11.75 -10.28 -8.67
C ARG A 602 -10.92 -9.42 -9.62
N LEU A 603 -10.36 -10.01 -10.64
CA LEU A 603 -9.73 -9.29 -11.74
C LEU A 603 -10.73 -8.33 -12.44
N ALA A 604 -11.99 -8.69 -12.48
CA ALA A 604 -13.05 -7.90 -13.11
C ALA A 604 -13.14 -6.48 -12.52
N GLU A 605 -13.00 -6.31 -11.20
CA GLU A 605 -13.07 -5.01 -10.53
C GLU A 605 -11.90 -4.11 -10.95
N TRP A 606 -10.70 -4.67 -11.05
CA TRP A 606 -9.50 -3.96 -11.50
C TRP A 606 -9.60 -3.51 -12.96
N LEU A 607 -10.06 -4.40 -13.84
CA LEU A 607 -10.22 -4.08 -15.26
C LEU A 607 -11.34 -3.07 -15.51
N ASP A 608 -12.45 -3.15 -14.76
CA ASP A 608 -13.55 -2.20 -14.90
C ASP A 608 -13.14 -0.81 -14.42
N ALA A 609 -12.35 -0.70 -13.33
CA ALA A 609 -11.79 0.56 -12.90
C ALA A 609 -10.89 1.19 -13.98
N ALA A 610 -10.02 0.39 -14.61
CA ALA A 610 -9.19 0.85 -15.72
C ALA A 610 -10.00 1.33 -16.91
N ARG A 611 -11.03 0.58 -17.31
CA ARG A 611 -11.93 0.92 -18.42
C ARG A 611 -12.78 2.16 -18.14
N ALA A 612 -13.12 2.40 -16.89
CA ALA A 612 -13.94 3.54 -16.47
C ALA A 612 -13.22 4.88 -16.52
N LEU A 613 -11.89 4.90 -16.69
CA LEU A 613 -11.12 6.14 -16.83
C LEU A 613 -11.53 6.98 -18.04
N SER A 614 -12.09 6.37 -19.09
CA SER A 614 -12.49 7.10 -20.29
C SER A 614 -13.55 6.36 -21.10
N ASP A 615 -14.41 7.12 -21.77
CA ASP A 615 -15.35 6.60 -22.77
C ASP A 615 -14.68 6.45 -24.16
N ASP A 616 -13.51 7.06 -24.39
CA ASP A 616 -12.75 6.93 -25.60
C ASP A 616 -12.15 5.53 -25.75
N PRO A 617 -12.38 4.81 -26.89
CA PRO A 617 -11.95 3.43 -27.05
C PRO A 617 -10.43 3.22 -27.00
N GLU A 618 -9.63 4.15 -27.52
CA GLU A 618 -8.16 4.02 -27.53
C GLU A 618 -7.60 4.23 -26.14
N ARG A 619 -8.13 5.20 -25.42
CA ARG A 619 -7.77 5.46 -24.01
C ARG A 619 -8.15 4.29 -23.10
N ARG A 620 -9.33 3.70 -23.29
CA ARG A 620 -9.76 2.50 -22.57
C ARG A 620 -8.84 1.32 -22.85
N ALA A 621 -8.48 1.12 -24.12
CA ALA A 621 -7.57 0.05 -24.50
C ALA A 621 -6.18 0.23 -23.88
N LEU A 622 -5.65 1.47 -23.84
CA LEU A 622 -4.38 1.77 -23.18
C LEU A 622 -4.44 1.48 -21.68
N ALA A 623 -5.50 1.93 -21.00
CA ALA A 623 -5.65 1.73 -19.55
C ALA A 623 -5.81 0.23 -19.22
N GLU A 624 -6.62 -0.52 -19.98
CA GLU A 624 -6.77 -1.96 -19.78
C GLU A 624 -5.49 -2.74 -20.06
N TRP A 625 -4.76 -2.37 -21.12
CA TRP A 625 -3.45 -2.98 -21.39
C TRP A 625 -2.47 -2.69 -20.27
N ASN A 626 -2.39 -1.47 -19.74
CA ASN A 626 -1.60 -1.14 -18.57
C ASN A 626 -1.99 -2.01 -17.36
N ALA A 627 -3.30 -2.13 -17.10
CA ALA A 627 -3.83 -2.90 -15.97
C ALA A 627 -3.46 -4.38 -16.06
N ARG A 628 -3.52 -4.98 -17.23
CA ARG A 628 -3.17 -6.39 -17.45
C ARG A 628 -1.66 -6.62 -17.44
N THR A 629 -0.90 -5.69 -18.02
CA THR A 629 0.56 -5.80 -18.15
C THR A 629 1.24 -5.71 -16.79
N LEU A 630 0.81 -4.78 -15.93
CA LEU A 630 1.35 -4.62 -14.58
C LEU A 630 1.25 -5.91 -13.75
N LEU A 631 0.16 -6.66 -13.89
CA LEU A 631 -0.12 -7.87 -13.11
C LEU A 631 0.62 -9.12 -13.64
N THR A 632 1.28 -9.06 -14.78
CA THR A 632 1.80 -10.23 -15.50
C THR A 632 3.26 -10.04 -15.94
N VAL A 633 3.49 -9.64 -17.17
CA VAL A 633 4.85 -9.44 -17.72
C VAL A 633 5.54 -8.21 -17.15
N TRP A 634 4.80 -7.27 -16.64
CA TRP A 634 5.22 -5.99 -16.08
C TRP A 634 5.89 -5.06 -17.10
N GLY A 635 6.80 -5.57 -17.92
CA GLY A 635 7.59 -4.80 -18.89
C GLY A 635 7.86 -5.55 -20.19
N PRO A 636 8.62 -4.92 -21.11
CA PRO A 636 9.03 -5.56 -22.35
C PRO A 636 9.93 -6.77 -22.10
N ARG A 637 9.92 -7.73 -23.03
CA ARG A 637 10.70 -8.98 -22.94
C ARG A 637 12.18 -8.72 -22.66
N ASP A 638 12.78 -7.86 -23.45
CA ASP A 638 14.24 -7.64 -23.45
C ASP A 638 14.73 -6.80 -22.27
N GLU A 639 13.82 -6.17 -21.53
CA GLU A 639 14.15 -5.38 -20.35
C GLU A 639 13.85 -6.17 -19.07
N SER A 640 12.61 -6.29 -18.68
CA SER A 640 12.22 -6.87 -17.39
C SER A 640 11.19 -8.00 -17.47
N GLY A 641 10.43 -8.08 -18.55
CA GLY A 641 9.29 -8.98 -18.65
C GLY A 641 9.64 -10.47 -18.71
N ASP A 642 10.85 -10.83 -19.11
CA ASP A 642 11.32 -12.22 -19.11
C ASP A 642 12.39 -12.48 -18.04
N THR A 643 12.78 -11.49 -17.25
CA THR A 643 13.86 -11.56 -16.27
C THR A 643 13.39 -11.35 -14.83
N VAL A 644 13.25 -10.10 -14.38
CA VAL A 644 13.15 -9.79 -12.94
C VAL A 644 11.78 -9.37 -12.45
N LEU A 645 10.93 -8.78 -13.30
CA LEU A 645 9.63 -8.22 -12.85
C LEU A 645 8.40 -9.05 -13.23
N HIS A 646 8.54 -10.07 -14.09
CA HIS A 646 7.39 -10.94 -14.36
C HIS A 646 6.84 -11.53 -13.05
N ASP A 647 5.53 -11.63 -12.94
CA ASP A 647 4.83 -12.13 -11.77
C ASP A 647 5.19 -11.42 -10.43
N TYR A 648 5.93 -10.28 -10.44
CA TYR A 648 6.19 -9.52 -9.23
C TYR A 648 4.88 -9.04 -8.56
N SER A 649 3.93 -8.62 -9.38
CA SER A 649 2.59 -8.19 -8.95
C SER A 649 1.55 -9.30 -9.09
N LEU A 650 1.93 -10.53 -8.83
CA LEU A 650 1.01 -11.67 -8.89
C LEU A 650 -0.22 -11.46 -7.99
N ARG A 651 -1.39 -11.88 -8.49
CA ARG A 651 -2.64 -11.80 -7.75
C ARG A 651 -3.34 -13.16 -7.78
N GLU A 652 -3.63 -13.69 -6.62
CA GLU A 652 -4.59 -14.78 -6.49
C GLU A 652 -6.01 -14.22 -6.65
N TRP A 653 -6.34 -13.83 -7.88
CA TRP A 653 -7.64 -13.27 -8.22
C TRP A 653 -8.42 -14.18 -9.15
N SER A 654 -9.73 -14.28 -8.91
CA SER A 654 -10.65 -14.92 -9.85
C SER A 654 -10.59 -14.22 -11.21
N GLY A 655 -10.58 -15.03 -12.24
CA GLY A 655 -10.37 -14.60 -13.62
C GLY A 655 -8.91 -14.64 -14.03
N LEU A 656 -7.97 -14.23 -13.18
CA LEU A 656 -6.54 -14.33 -13.46
C LEU A 656 -6.04 -15.76 -13.30
N LEU A 657 -6.46 -16.44 -12.22
CA LEU A 657 -6.18 -17.88 -12.01
C LEU A 657 -6.68 -18.70 -13.20
N ALA A 658 -7.97 -18.58 -13.55
CA ALA A 658 -8.57 -19.42 -14.58
C ALA A 658 -8.10 -19.09 -16.01
N THR A 659 -7.74 -17.83 -16.32
CA THR A 659 -7.48 -17.43 -17.72
C THR A 659 -6.01 -17.27 -18.06
N LEU A 660 -5.11 -17.22 -17.07
CA LEU A 660 -3.67 -17.12 -17.27
C LEU A 660 -2.89 -18.21 -16.52
N TYR A 661 -3.01 -18.28 -15.18
CA TYR A 661 -2.11 -19.12 -14.41
C TYR A 661 -2.36 -20.60 -14.62
N MET A 662 -3.61 -21.07 -14.56
CA MET A 662 -3.90 -22.49 -14.82
C MET A 662 -3.59 -22.92 -16.25
N PRO A 663 -3.90 -22.16 -17.31
CA PRO A 663 -3.41 -22.45 -18.67
C PRO A 663 -1.88 -22.54 -18.79
N ARG A 664 -1.09 -21.76 -18.06
CA ARG A 664 0.38 -21.91 -18.01
C ARG A 664 0.75 -23.29 -17.45
N TRP A 665 0.17 -23.69 -16.31
CA TRP A 665 0.43 -24.97 -15.66
C TRP A 665 -0.03 -26.16 -16.50
N GLU A 666 -1.21 -26.11 -17.10
CA GLU A 666 -1.71 -27.16 -18.00
C GLU A 666 -0.76 -27.37 -19.19
N ARG A 667 -0.28 -26.28 -19.80
CA ARG A 667 0.69 -26.34 -20.89
C ARG A 667 1.99 -26.99 -20.46
N TYR A 668 2.49 -26.62 -19.27
CA TYR A 668 3.73 -27.18 -18.72
C TYR A 668 3.60 -28.68 -18.39
N PHE A 669 2.52 -29.07 -17.73
CA PHE A 669 2.28 -30.48 -17.40
C PHE A 669 2.10 -31.34 -18.64
N ALA A 670 1.46 -30.85 -19.69
CA ALA A 670 1.37 -31.57 -20.98
C ALA A 670 2.76 -31.78 -21.58
N GLU A 671 3.66 -30.79 -21.51
CA GLU A 671 5.05 -30.93 -21.96
C GLU A 671 5.83 -31.94 -21.11
N LEU A 672 5.72 -31.89 -19.77
CA LEU A 672 6.37 -32.86 -18.89
C LEU A 672 5.86 -34.29 -19.10
N THR A 673 4.57 -34.46 -19.31
CA THR A 673 3.97 -35.76 -19.66
C THR A 673 4.58 -36.30 -20.94
N SER A 674 4.68 -35.48 -21.99
CA SER A 674 5.31 -35.83 -23.27
C SER A 674 6.78 -36.28 -23.10
N ARG A 675 7.54 -35.62 -22.22
CA ARG A 675 8.93 -36.01 -21.88
C ARG A 675 8.97 -37.37 -21.16
N LEU A 676 8.08 -37.60 -20.21
CA LEU A 676 7.96 -38.92 -19.55
C LEU A 676 7.61 -40.04 -20.54
N GLU A 677 6.93 -39.73 -21.64
CA GLU A 677 6.66 -40.68 -22.75
C GLU A 677 7.86 -40.92 -23.66
N GLY A 678 8.95 -40.18 -23.46
CA GLY A 678 10.19 -40.31 -24.23
C GLY A 678 10.30 -39.36 -25.43
N ASN A 679 9.40 -38.40 -25.55
CA ASN A 679 9.48 -37.38 -26.59
C ASN A 679 10.57 -36.34 -26.29
N ALA A 680 11.12 -35.72 -27.34
CA ALA A 680 12.10 -34.63 -27.19
C ALA A 680 11.48 -33.43 -26.49
N PRO A 681 12.23 -32.78 -25.56
CA PRO A 681 11.78 -31.57 -24.89
C PRO A 681 11.41 -30.44 -25.87
N ARG A 682 10.31 -29.74 -25.60
CA ARG A 682 9.92 -28.53 -26.31
C ARG A 682 9.96 -27.35 -25.35
N GLU A 683 10.52 -26.25 -25.81
CA GLU A 683 10.51 -25.01 -25.04
C GLU A 683 9.12 -24.35 -25.05
N ILE A 684 8.71 -23.81 -23.93
CA ILE A 684 7.46 -23.06 -23.79
C ILE A 684 7.82 -21.58 -23.63
N ASP A 685 7.39 -20.77 -24.57
CA ASP A 685 7.53 -19.33 -24.48
C ASP A 685 6.40 -18.75 -23.59
N PHE A 686 6.67 -18.69 -22.28
CA PHE A 686 5.71 -18.16 -21.32
C PHE A 686 5.47 -16.66 -21.53
N TYR A 687 6.51 -15.88 -21.86
CA TYR A 687 6.33 -14.46 -22.12
C TYR A 687 5.35 -14.19 -23.26
N ALA A 688 5.46 -14.92 -24.38
CA ALA A 688 4.53 -14.77 -25.48
C ALA A 688 3.07 -15.12 -25.11
N MET A 689 2.87 -16.12 -24.24
CA MET A 689 1.54 -16.46 -23.72
C MET A 689 0.97 -15.32 -22.86
N GLU A 690 1.78 -14.76 -22.00
CA GLU A 690 1.42 -13.69 -21.08
C GLU A 690 1.19 -12.38 -21.82
N GLU A 691 2.06 -12.01 -22.77
CA GLU A 691 1.88 -10.84 -23.61
C GLU A 691 0.58 -10.92 -24.44
N ALA A 692 0.30 -12.08 -25.04
CA ALA A 692 -0.96 -12.30 -25.71
C ALA A 692 -2.18 -12.14 -24.77
N TRP A 693 -2.04 -12.55 -23.51
CA TRP A 693 -3.08 -12.36 -22.51
C TRP A 693 -3.29 -10.87 -22.16
N THR A 694 -2.24 -10.05 -22.16
CA THR A 694 -2.38 -8.59 -21.90
C THR A 694 -3.19 -7.87 -22.98
N ARG A 695 -3.29 -8.44 -24.18
CA ARG A 695 -4.04 -7.87 -25.32
C ARG A 695 -5.50 -8.32 -25.37
N ARG A 696 -5.95 -9.15 -24.44
CA ARG A 696 -7.35 -9.58 -24.35
C ARG A 696 -8.24 -8.40 -23.95
N THR A 697 -9.52 -8.49 -24.35
CA THR A 697 -10.55 -7.48 -24.06
C THR A 697 -11.77 -8.07 -23.34
N ASP A 698 -11.73 -9.38 -23.04
CA ASP A 698 -12.79 -10.06 -22.31
C ASP A 698 -12.85 -9.61 -20.84
N THR A 699 -14.05 -9.65 -20.28
CA THR A 699 -14.26 -9.41 -18.85
C THR A 699 -14.46 -10.75 -18.14
N PRO A 700 -13.66 -11.06 -17.12
CA PRO A 700 -13.90 -12.25 -16.30
C PRO A 700 -15.27 -12.21 -15.65
N SER A 701 -15.88 -13.40 -15.50
CA SER A 701 -17.20 -13.51 -14.89
C SER A 701 -17.18 -13.17 -13.40
N ARG A 702 -18.25 -12.54 -12.93
CA ARG A 702 -18.54 -12.38 -11.50
C ARG A 702 -19.47 -13.48 -11.07
N SER A 703 -19.26 -14.03 -9.89
CA SER A 703 -20.18 -15.00 -9.30
C SER A 703 -21.16 -14.29 -8.35
N GLY A 704 -22.44 -14.60 -8.49
CA GLY A 704 -23.46 -14.27 -7.52
C GLY A 704 -23.71 -15.36 -6.48
N ALA A 705 -22.85 -16.39 -6.43
CA ALA A 705 -22.96 -17.47 -5.46
C ALA A 705 -22.66 -16.98 -4.04
N ASP A 706 -23.24 -17.62 -3.05
CA ASP A 706 -23.01 -17.33 -1.64
C ASP A 706 -21.55 -17.64 -1.26
N PRO A 707 -20.78 -16.68 -0.72
CA PRO A 707 -19.36 -16.86 -0.37
C PRO A 707 -19.14 -17.99 0.65
N VAL A 708 -20.01 -18.06 1.69
CA VAL A 708 -19.88 -19.05 2.77
C VAL A 708 -20.14 -20.47 2.25
N ALA A 709 -21.21 -20.64 1.48
CA ALA A 709 -21.52 -21.93 0.87
C ALA A 709 -20.41 -22.38 -0.11
N THR A 710 -19.88 -21.44 -0.90
CA THR A 710 -18.80 -21.72 -1.84
C THR A 710 -17.49 -22.07 -1.11
N ALA A 711 -17.15 -21.33 -0.04
CA ALA A 711 -15.97 -21.60 0.77
C ALA A 711 -16.02 -23.02 1.37
N ARG A 712 -17.18 -23.42 1.90
CA ARG A 712 -17.37 -24.78 2.42
C ARG A 712 -17.21 -25.83 1.33
N ALA A 713 -17.91 -25.68 0.21
CA ALA A 713 -17.86 -26.65 -0.89
C ALA A 713 -16.43 -26.82 -1.44
N VAL A 714 -15.69 -25.72 -1.60
CA VAL A 714 -14.30 -25.76 -2.09
C VAL A 714 -13.37 -26.36 -1.04
N PHE A 715 -13.56 -26.06 0.25
CA PHE A 715 -12.78 -26.67 1.32
C PHE A 715 -12.98 -28.19 1.37
N ASP A 716 -14.23 -28.65 1.34
CA ASP A 716 -14.58 -30.09 1.33
C ASP A 716 -14.04 -30.80 0.08
N GLU A 717 -14.13 -30.16 -1.12
CA GLU A 717 -13.58 -30.69 -2.38
C GLU A 717 -12.06 -30.94 -2.31
N VAL A 718 -11.31 -30.02 -1.69
CA VAL A 718 -9.84 -30.06 -1.70
C VAL A 718 -9.26 -30.87 -0.55
N PHE A 719 -9.86 -30.84 0.62
CA PHE A 719 -9.35 -31.50 1.82
C PHE A 719 -10.06 -32.82 2.14
N GLY A 720 -11.09 -33.19 1.40
CA GLY A 720 -11.71 -34.52 1.45
C GLY A 720 -12.56 -34.78 2.70
N GLU A 721 -13.19 -33.74 3.24
CA GLU A 721 -14.04 -33.81 4.43
C GLU A 721 -15.51 -33.47 4.17
#